data_4d070051283db13da5f8f60f4938ef08
#
_entry.id   4d070051283db13da5f8f60f4938ef08
#
_cell.length_a   1.000
_cell.length_b   1.000
_cell.length_c   1.000
_cell.angle_alpha   90.00
_cell.angle_beta   90.00
_cell.angle_gamma   90.00
#
_symmetry.space_group_name_H-M   'P 1'
#
loop_
_entity.id
_entity.type
_entity.pdbx_description
1 polymer ?
#
loop_
_entity_poly.entity_id
_entity_poly.type
_entity_poly.pdbx_seq_one_letter_code
_entity_poly.pdbx_strand_id
1 'polypeptide(L)'
;MIADLAAALGDEARRANERRALVLTGEREDCYAGAREALDAAGISRTATTLVADENSDGLDCERITPKHADELLGRTRGAVVLDCHDECRPNVIGRTVGAVDGGGLLVLLVPPLDSWPDRRDGFDATLAVPPYEPASVAGNFRRRLVDTLRAHRGIAIANVDSGTVECDGLTDPPPREQRSEPAPPDEHGFPRAAYEVCLTPDQTAAVHAFESLREPGEVLVVEADRGRGKSSAAGLAAGALAADGKDVLVTAPAYRSAAPIFERARELLSTLGGLAGVDQDETPLCLDAVGGGEVRFAKPAVATEQAERADLLVVDEAAALPVDRLSEFLAAPAVAFVTTVHGYEGAGRGFSVRFRDRLDDSEFAVHEQRLDDPIRYAAGDPVEVWAFRALLLDARPPVVPLVEGATPETVDYARLNSEELLDDEHRLREAFGLLVAAHYRTEPNDLARLLDAPNVSVHALLSEDHVVSVALLAREGGLSEDLRREVYEGSRLKGHLLPDVLTSQLRDERAGVPTGQRVLRIATHPAARSRGLGSRLLDEIRATATTDWLGVGYGATPELVEFWRRNGFSTVYLATTRNERSGEHSALMLTPLSDAGRELRDRHARRFVERVGATLSGALAALDPDVVRAALGATHVTAEVDLSDHEWRVAASAAYGPGLAEIHPHVFRALALCHLTDADSDLSAREERLLVMRVLQTRPTEAVADALDYVSAGACMRALGDAYKPLVDRYGNRAAHDERNRYVDGGE
;
A
#
# COMPACT_ATOMS: atom_id res chain seq x y z
N MET A 1 -7.75 -45.38 -4.34
CA MET A 1 -8.54 -44.34 -3.65
C MET A 1 -8.14 -42.93 -4.11
N ILE A 2 -6.91 -42.51 -3.88
CA ILE A 2 -6.46 -41.14 -4.29
C ILE A 2 -6.54 -40.98 -5.81
N ALA A 3 -6.11 -42.01 -6.58
CA ALA A 3 -6.21 -42.02 -8.03
C ALA A 3 -7.65 -41.83 -8.53
N ASP A 4 -8.60 -42.62 -7.99
CA ASP A 4 -10.01 -42.54 -8.42
C ASP A 4 -10.61 -41.15 -8.09
N LEU A 5 -10.29 -40.62 -6.90
CA LEU A 5 -10.74 -39.30 -6.46
C LEU A 5 -10.17 -38.19 -7.36
N ALA A 6 -8.87 -38.22 -7.61
CA ALA A 6 -8.19 -37.22 -8.44
C ALA A 6 -8.65 -37.28 -9.91
N ALA A 7 -8.90 -38.49 -10.45
CA ALA A 7 -9.47 -38.66 -11.79
C ALA A 7 -10.88 -38.03 -11.88
N ALA A 8 -11.74 -38.30 -10.89
CA ALA A 8 -13.09 -37.72 -10.84
C ALA A 8 -13.08 -36.20 -10.73
N LEU A 9 -12.24 -35.66 -9.86
CA LEU A 9 -12.04 -34.19 -9.72
C LEU A 9 -11.54 -33.55 -11.01
N GLY A 10 -10.52 -34.16 -11.65
CA GLY A 10 -9.99 -33.70 -12.92
C GLY A 10 -11.01 -33.74 -14.07
N ASP A 11 -11.86 -34.79 -14.12
CA ASP A 11 -12.92 -34.88 -15.10
C ASP A 11 -14.02 -33.83 -14.88
N GLU A 12 -14.39 -33.55 -13.64
CA GLU A 12 -15.34 -32.51 -13.30
C GLU A 12 -14.75 -31.11 -13.58
N ALA A 13 -13.48 -30.87 -13.21
CA ALA A 13 -12.76 -29.65 -13.48
C ALA A 13 -12.74 -29.30 -14.98
N ARG A 14 -12.36 -30.27 -15.82
CA ARG A 14 -12.33 -30.10 -17.29
C ARG A 14 -13.72 -29.88 -17.90
N ARG A 15 -14.73 -30.59 -17.41
CA ARG A 15 -16.11 -30.44 -17.90
C ARG A 15 -16.70 -29.07 -17.63
N ALA A 16 -16.37 -28.48 -16.49
CA ALA A 16 -16.90 -27.20 -16.06
C ALA A 16 -15.96 -26.01 -16.41
N ASN A 17 -14.76 -26.29 -16.91
CA ASN A 17 -13.68 -25.32 -17.01
C ASN A 17 -13.41 -24.60 -15.66
N GLU A 18 -13.60 -25.34 -14.56
CA GLU A 18 -13.32 -24.86 -13.20
C GLU A 18 -12.03 -25.51 -12.69
N ARG A 19 -11.52 -25.03 -11.57
CA ARG A 19 -10.43 -25.66 -10.81
C ARG A 19 -11.00 -26.50 -9.69
N ARG A 20 -10.25 -27.51 -9.27
CA ARG A 20 -10.54 -28.28 -8.05
C ARG A 20 -9.35 -28.27 -7.13
N ALA A 21 -9.59 -28.38 -5.83
CA ALA A 21 -8.54 -28.55 -4.84
C ALA A 21 -8.55 -29.99 -4.29
N LEU A 22 -7.36 -30.53 -4.11
CA LEU A 22 -7.13 -31.81 -3.43
C LEU A 22 -6.21 -31.55 -2.23
N VAL A 23 -6.72 -31.75 -1.03
CA VAL A 23 -5.98 -31.65 0.23
C VAL A 23 -5.55 -33.06 0.63
N LEU A 24 -4.24 -33.29 0.65
CA LEU A 24 -3.63 -34.51 1.14
C LEU A 24 -3.09 -34.23 2.55
N THR A 25 -3.68 -34.89 3.54
CA THR A 25 -3.37 -34.65 4.95
C THR A 25 -2.74 -35.90 5.57
N GLY A 26 -1.64 -35.73 6.31
CA GLY A 26 -0.90 -36.82 6.94
C GLY A 26 0.60 -36.58 7.01
N GLU A 27 1.37 -37.64 7.03
CA GLU A 27 2.82 -37.58 6.98
C GLU A 27 3.31 -37.09 5.61
N ARG A 28 4.38 -36.29 5.63
CA ARG A 28 4.88 -35.56 4.44
C ARG A 28 5.21 -36.50 3.26
N GLU A 29 5.94 -37.59 3.53
CA GLU A 29 6.36 -38.53 2.48
C GLU A 29 5.15 -39.21 1.81
N ASP A 30 4.14 -39.57 2.60
CA ASP A 30 2.90 -40.19 2.11
C ASP A 30 2.05 -39.18 1.35
N CYS A 31 2.03 -37.90 1.75
CA CYS A 31 1.42 -36.81 1.00
C CYS A 31 2.08 -36.64 -0.38
N TYR A 32 3.41 -36.69 -0.50
CA TYR A 32 4.09 -36.65 -1.80
C TYR A 32 3.80 -37.87 -2.67
N ALA A 33 3.70 -39.07 -2.07
CA ALA A 33 3.29 -40.28 -2.78
C ALA A 33 1.86 -40.15 -3.34
N GLY A 34 0.93 -39.66 -2.51
CA GLY A 34 -0.44 -39.36 -2.90
C GLY A 34 -0.54 -38.31 -4.01
N ALA A 35 0.29 -37.25 -3.94
CA ALA A 35 0.32 -36.21 -4.98
C ALA A 35 0.78 -36.77 -6.34
N ARG A 36 1.79 -37.67 -6.37
CA ARG A 36 2.21 -38.35 -7.60
C ARG A 36 1.08 -39.16 -8.19
N GLU A 37 0.42 -39.98 -7.36
CA GLU A 37 -0.73 -40.81 -7.77
C GLU A 37 -1.86 -39.91 -8.31
N ALA A 38 -2.16 -38.80 -7.64
CA ALA A 38 -3.22 -37.87 -8.04
C ALA A 38 -2.95 -37.21 -9.40
N LEU A 39 -1.73 -36.70 -9.60
CA LEU A 39 -1.34 -36.02 -10.85
C LEU A 39 -1.38 -36.99 -12.04
N ASP A 40 -0.89 -38.22 -11.85
CA ASP A 40 -0.90 -39.25 -12.89
C ASP A 40 -2.33 -39.65 -13.24
N ALA A 41 -3.20 -39.85 -12.25
CA ALA A 41 -4.60 -40.22 -12.44
C ALA A 41 -5.44 -39.09 -13.07
N ALA A 42 -5.18 -37.84 -12.73
CA ALA A 42 -5.81 -36.66 -13.33
C ALA A 42 -5.29 -36.38 -14.75
N GLY A 43 -4.24 -37.08 -15.22
CA GLY A 43 -3.65 -36.88 -16.53
C GLY A 43 -2.86 -35.57 -16.68
N ILE A 44 -2.36 -35.01 -15.58
CA ILE A 44 -1.60 -33.74 -15.58
C ILE A 44 -0.11 -34.06 -15.68
N SER A 45 0.55 -33.53 -16.72
CA SER A 45 1.98 -33.77 -16.94
C SER A 45 2.86 -33.06 -15.91
N ARG A 46 4.05 -33.62 -15.66
CA ARG A 46 5.06 -33.02 -14.78
C ARG A 46 5.53 -31.64 -15.29
N THR A 47 5.57 -31.46 -16.61
CA THR A 47 5.92 -30.16 -17.23
C THR A 47 4.86 -29.08 -17.05
N ALA A 48 3.60 -29.47 -16.83
CA ALA A 48 2.50 -28.56 -16.52
C ALA A 48 2.27 -28.39 -15.02
N THR A 49 3.16 -28.97 -14.17
CA THR A 49 3.06 -28.95 -12.71
C THR A 49 4.20 -28.10 -12.14
N THR A 50 3.90 -27.30 -11.10
CA THR A 50 4.90 -26.63 -10.27
C THR A 50 4.73 -27.02 -8.81
N LEU A 51 5.82 -27.39 -8.15
CA LEU A 51 5.90 -27.64 -6.71
C LEU A 51 6.36 -26.37 -6.00
N VAL A 52 5.60 -25.93 -5.00
CA VAL A 52 6.01 -24.86 -4.09
C VAL A 52 6.34 -25.48 -2.74
N ALA A 53 7.64 -25.56 -2.44
CA ALA A 53 8.17 -26.21 -1.23
C ALA A 53 9.56 -25.68 -0.91
N ASP A 54 10.05 -25.93 0.33
CA ASP A 54 11.41 -25.60 0.72
C ASP A 54 12.47 -26.43 -0.02
N GLU A 55 13.72 -25.94 -0.03
CA GLU A 55 14.83 -26.50 -0.84
C GLU A 55 15.13 -27.97 -0.59
N ASN A 56 14.82 -28.47 0.60
CA ASN A 56 15.17 -29.84 1.03
C ASN A 56 14.07 -30.89 0.73
N SER A 57 13.03 -30.56 0.00
CA SER A 57 11.92 -31.47 -0.29
C SER A 57 12.09 -32.18 -1.63
N ASP A 58 12.51 -33.44 -1.62
CA ASP A 58 12.70 -34.30 -2.81
C ASP A 58 11.43 -35.12 -3.15
N GLY A 59 10.33 -34.43 -3.48
CA GLY A 59 9.04 -35.11 -3.61
C GLY A 59 8.52 -35.38 -5.00
N LEU A 60 8.72 -34.45 -5.95
CA LEU A 60 8.12 -34.49 -7.30
C LEU A 60 9.15 -34.11 -8.36
N ASP A 61 9.14 -34.86 -9.48
CA ASP A 61 9.98 -34.55 -10.66
C ASP A 61 9.27 -33.51 -11.54
N CYS A 62 9.25 -32.25 -11.09
CA CYS A 62 8.66 -31.10 -11.78
C CYS A 62 9.38 -29.81 -11.43
N GLU A 63 8.99 -28.69 -12.06
CA GLU A 63 9.49 -27.36 -11.69
C GLU A 63 9.27 -27.11 -10.20
N ARG A 64 10.29 -26.61 -9.51
CA ARG A 64 10.21 -26.23 -8.09
C ARG A 64 10.44 -24.75 -7.89
N ILE A 65 9.65 -24.15 -7.03
CA ILE A 65 9.76 -22.77 -6.59
C ILE A 65 9.73 -22.77 -5.06
N THR A 66 10.61 -22.01 -4.41
CA THR A 66 10.54 -21.87 -2.94
C THR A 66 9.42 -20.89 -2.53
N PRO A 67 8.84 -21.02 -1.32
CA PRO A 67 7.81 -20.10 -0.82
C PRO A 67 8.22 -18.62 -0.89
N LYS A 68 9.50 -18.31 -0.75
CA LYS A 68 10.04 -16.95 -0.86
C LYS A 68 9.95 -16.38 -2.28
N HIS A 69 10.03 -17.25 -3.29
CA HIS A 69 9.98 -16.89 -4.71
C HIS A 69 8.62 -17.23 -5.36
N ALA A 70 7.58 -17.47 -4.56
CA ALA A 70 6.25 -17.76 -5.09
C ALA A 70 5.65 -16.64 -5.95
N ASP A 71 6.22 -15.43 -5.93
CA ASP A 71 5.88 -14.35 -6.86
C ASP A 71 6.23 -14.66 -8.33
N GLU A 72 7.15 -15.61 -8.59
CA GLU A 72 7.44 -16.10 -9.93
C GLU A 72 6.27 -16.85 -10.58
N LEU A 73 5.29 -17.31 -9.78
CA LEU A 73 4.04 -17.88 -10.27
C LEU A 73 3.10 -16.85 -10.89
N LEU A 74 3.29 -15.57 -10.52
CA LEU A 74 2.41 -14.51 -10.98
C LEU A 74 2.53 -14.30 -12.49
N GLY A 75 1.39 -14.38 -13.19
CA GLY A 75 1.33 -14.30 -14.66
C GLY A 75 1.55 -15.63 -15.38
N ARG A 76 1.99 -16.68 -14.69
CA ARG A 76 2.12 -18.03 -15.27
C ARG A 76 0.83 -18.83 -15.12
N THR A 77 0.64 -19.81 -16.00
CA THR A 77 -0.49 -20.75 -16.00
C THR A 77 0.04 -22.17 -15.90
N ARG A 78 -0.56 -22.98 -15.02
CA ARG A 78 -0.18 -24.38 -14.76
C ARG A 78 -1.40 -25.29 -14.74
N GLY A 79 -1.22 -26.52 -15.22
CA GLY A 79 -2.25 -27.56 -15.08
C GLY A 79 -2.41 -28.02 -13.62
N ALA A 80 -1.34 -27.98 -12.83
CA ALA A 80 -1.40 -28.16 -11.39
C ALA A 80 -0.34 -27.33 -10.65
N VAL A 81 -0.68 -26.90 -9.43
CA VAL A 81 0.28 -26.41 -8.45
C VAL A 81 0.16 -27.27 -7.19
N VAL A 82 1.29 -27.79 -6.72
CA VAL A 82 1.39 -28.55 -5.46
C VAL A 82 2.05 -27.62 -4.44
N LEU A 83 1.36 -27.34 -3.34
CA LEU A 83 1.87 -26.51 -2.24
C LEU A 83 2.10 -27.37 -0.99
N ASP A 84 3.35 -27.45 -0.54
CA ASP A 84 3.72 -28.12 0.70
C ASP A 84 3.66 -27.13 1.87
N CYS A 85 2.77 -27.39 2.84
CA CYS A 85 2.55 -26.60 4.04
C CYS A 85 3.08 -27.26 5.32
N HIS A 86 3.97 -28.26 5.23
CA HIS A 86 4.50 -28.94 6.43
C HIS A 86 5.51 -28.12 7.19
N ASP A 87 6.39 -27.37 6.49
CA ASP A 87 7.43 -26.54 7.11
C ASP A 87 6.96 -25.13 7.40
N GLU A 88 6.12 -24.55 6.51
CA GLU A 88 5.48 -23.27 6.72
C GLU A 88 4.23 -23.12 5.85
N CYS A 89 3.21 -22.46 6.42
CA CYS A 89 1.98 -22.09 5.70
C CYS A 89 1.82 -20.58 5.66
N ARG A 90 2.23 -19.96 4.55
CA ARG A 90 2.14 -18.50 4.36
C ARG A 90 0.87 -18.13 3.59
N PRO A 91 -0.02 -17.29 4.13
CA PRO A 91 -1.23 -16.86 3.44
C PRO A 91 -0.99 -16.26 2.05
N ASN A 92 0.06 -15.44 1.89
CA ASN A 92 0.43 -14.88 0.60
C ASN A 92 0.81 -15.95 -0.44
N VAL A 93 1.47 -17.03 -0.01
CA VAL A 93 1.85 -18.13 -0.90
C VAL A 93 0.62 -18.88 -1.36
N ILE A 94 -0.34 -19.18 -0.46
CA ILE A 94 -1.63 -19.79 -0.83
C ILE A 94 -2.31 -18.95 -1.93
N GLY A 95 -2.42 -17.64 -1.73
CA GLY A 95 -3.03 -16.77 -2.72
C GLY A 95 -2.35 -16.85 -4.09
N ARG A 96 -1.01 -16.79 -4.13
CA ARG A 96 -0.23 -16.84 -5.38
C ARG A 96 -0.39 -18.19 -6.10
N THR A 97 -0.41 -19.29 -5.36
CA THR A 97 -0.62 -20.65 -5.93
C THR A 97 -2.00 -20.79 -6.54
N VAL A 98 -3.04 -20.31 -5.85
CA VAL A 98 -4.41 -20.27 -6.37
C VAL A 98 -4.47 -19.53 -7.71
N GLY A 99 -3.77 -18.41 -7.84
CA GLY A 99 -3.76 -17.59 -9.05
C GLY A 99 -3.04 -18.23 -10.27
N ALA A 100 -2.27 -19.30 -10.07
CA ALA A 100 -1.45 -19.92 -11.12
C ALA A 100 -2.09 -21.16 -11.76
N VAL A 101 -3.10 -21.76 -11.14
CA VAL A 101 -3.81 -22.95 -11.70
C VAL A 101 -4.82 -22.52 -12.75
N ASP A 102 -4.85 -23.23 -13.87
CA ASP A 102 -5.76 -22.98 -14.99
C ASP A 102 -7.10 -23.75 -14.85
N GLY A 103 -8.11 -23.36 -15.62
CA GLY A 103 -9.36 -24.11 -15.73
C GLY A 103 -9.15 -25.57 -16.17
N GLY A 104 -9.85 -26.50 -15.55
CA GLY A 104 -9.61 -27.94 -15.72
C GLY A 104 -8.42 -28.47 -14.90
N GLY A 105 -7.72 -27.61 -14.13
CA GLY A 105 -6.54 -27.93 -13.35
C GLY A 105 -6.81 -28.26 -11.88
N LEU A 106 -5.76 -28.68 -11.17
CA LEU A 106 -5.80 -29.05 -9.76
C LEU A 106 -4.85 -28.19 -8.91
N LEU A 107 -5.37 -27.65 -7.80
CA LEU A 107 -4.57 -27.18 -6.67
C LEU A 107 -4.40 -28.33 -5.69
N VAL A 108 -3.16 -28.76 -5.43
CA VAL A 108 -2.88 -29.83 -4.45
C VAL A 108 -2.21 -29.24 -3.23
N LEU A 109 -2.82 -29.39 -2.05
CA LEU A 109 -2.27 -28.93 -0.78
C LEU A 109 -1.77 -30.14 0.01
N LEU A 110 -0.48 -30.14 0.38
CA LEU A 110 0.11 -31.13 1.27
C LEU A 110 0.19 -30.53 2.66
N VAL A 111 -0.57 -31.12 3.60
CA VAL A 111 -0.74 -30.50 4.93
C VAL A 111 -0.57 -31.55 6.05
N PRO A 112 -0.15 -31.14 7.23
CA PRO A 112 -0.21 -31.97 8.43
C PRO A 112 -1.66 -32.43 8.71
N PRO A 113 -1.87 -33.42 9.63
CA PRO A 113 -3.21 -33.81 10.04
C PRO A 113 -4.06 -32.61 10.46
N LEU A 114 -5.20 -32.40 9.77
CA LEU A 114 -6.00 -31.18 9.86
C LEU A 114 -6.44 -30.82 11.28
N ASP A 115 -6.81 -31.82 12.08
CA ASP A 115 -7.31 -31.58 13.44
C ASP A 115 -6.24 -31.04 14.40
N SER A 116 -4.97 -31.36 14.14
CA SER A 116 -3.84 -30.88 14.95
C SER A 116 -3.09 -29.71 14.30
N TRP A 117 -3.36 -29.41 13.04
CA TRP A 117 -2.64 -28.37 12.30
C TRP A 117 -2.75 -26.97 12.93
N PRO A 118 -3.92 -26.52 13.46
CA PRO A 118 -4.02 -25.23 14.15
C PRO A 118 -3.10 -25.08 15.37
N ASP A 119 -2.80 -26.20 16.04
CA ASP A 119 -1.95 -26.22 17.25
C ASP A 119 -0.45 -26.31 16.93
N ARG A 120 -0.07 -26.66 15.71
CA ARG A 120 1.34 -26.68 15.28
C ARG A 120 1.87 -25.26 15.08
N ARG A 121 3.18 -25.12 15.28
CA ARG A 121 3.91 -23.87 15.00
C ARG A 121 4.96 -24.15 13.94
N ASP A 122 5.07 -23.21 12.99
CA ASP A 122 5.90 -23.36 11.81
C ASP A 122 6.82 -22.14 11.57
N GLY A 123 7.53 -22.12 10.45
CA GLY A 123 8.44 -21.04 10.08
C GLY A 123 7.75 -19.70 9.90
N PHE A 124 6.46 -19.69 9.49
CA PHE A 124 5.70 -18.45 9.38
C PHE A 124 5.32 -17.90 10.77
N ASP A 125 4.91 -18.74 11.72
CA ASP A 125 4.62 -18.33 13.10
C ASP A 125 5.82 -17.67 13.77
N ALA A 126 7.03 -18.16 13.49
CA ALA A 126 8.26 -17.53 13.98
C ALA A 126 8.42 -16.08 13.47
N THR A 127 7.79 -15.72 12.33
CA THR A 127 7.79 -14.34 11.85
C THR A 127 6.73 -13.44 12.53
N LEU A 128 5.73 -14.03 13.16
CA LEU A 128 4.68 -13.34 13.94
C LEU A 128 5.07 -13.19 15.42
N ALA A 129 5.96 -14.05 15.92
CA ALA A 129 6.49 -13.98 17.26
C ALA A 129 7.57 -12.89 17.38
N VAL A 130 7.12 -11.68 17.73
CA VAL A 130 8.00 -10.51 17.93
C VAL A 130 8.48 -10.53 19.41
N PRO A 131 9.76 -10.30 19.70
CA PRO A 131 10.23 -10.24 21.09
C PRO A 131 9.37 -9.29 21.97
N PRO A 132 9.07 -9.63 23.24
CA PRO A 132 9.58 -10.78 23.99
C PRO A 132 8.79 -12.08 23.79
N TYR A 133 7.90 -12.16 22.82
CA TYR A 133 7.08 -13.33 22.56
C TYR A 133 7.85 -14.41 21.79
N GLU A 134 7.55 -15.66 22.10
CA GLU A 134 8.12 -16.84 21.44
C GLU A 134 7.07 -17.44 20.46
N PRO A 135 7.47 -18.28 19.49
CA PRO A 135 6.53 -18.92 18.55
C PRO A 135 5.37 -19.65 19.24
N ALA A 136 5.57 -20.21 20.43
CA ALA A 136 4.53 -20.86 21.22
C ALA A 136 3.39 -19.90 21.66
N SER A 137 3.65 -18.59 21.68
CA SER A 137 2.66 -17.57 22.02
C SER A 137 1.77 -17.17 20.84
N VAL A 138 2.10 -17.58 19.63
CA VAL A 138 1.32 -17.30 18.42
C VAL A 138 0.04 -18.13 18.46
N ALA A 139 -1.10 -17.55 18.17
CA ALA A 139 -2.36 -18.28 18.05
C ALA A 139 -2.40 -19.11 16.75
N GLY A 140 -3.34 -20.01 16.62
CA GLY A 140 -3.53 -20.81 15.41
C GLY A 140 -4.85 -20.49 14.69
N ASN A 141 -5.41 -19.30 14.92
CA ASN A 141 -6.73 -18.89 14.44
C ASN A 141 -6.79 -18.84 12.91
N PHE A 142 -5.74 -18.36 12.25
CA PHE A 142 -5.69 -18.36 10.79
C PHE A 142 -5.73 -19.79 10.23
N ARG A 143 -4.97 -20.74 10.79
CA ARG A 143 -5.00 -22.15 10.36
C ARG A 143 -6.33 -22.82 10.69
N ARG A 144 -6.96 -22.50 11.84
CA ARG A 144 -8.32 -22.95 12.16
C ARG A 144 -9.31 -22.51 11.09
N ARG A 145 -9.29 -21.21 10.74
CA ARG A 145 -10.08 -20.65 9.64
C ARG A 145 -9.83 -21.36 8.31
N LEU A 146 -8.56 -21.64 8.01
CA LEU A 146 -8.18 -22.33 6.77
C LEU A 146 -8.78 -23.74 6.73
N VAL A 147 -8.65 -24.52 7.82
CA VAL A 147 -9.22 -25.86 7.96
C VAL A 147 -10.76 -25.83 7.83
N ASP A 148 -11.42 -24.91 8.55
CA ASP A 148 -12.87 -24.78 8.53
C ASP A 148 -13.40 -24.42 7.14
N THR A 149 -12.71 -23.52 6.43
CA THR A 149 -13.10 -23.14 5.07
C THR A 149 -12.83 -24.24 4.05
N LEU A 150 -11.75 -25.03 4.19
CA LEU A 150 -11.48 -26.20 3.35
C LEU A 150 -12.59 -27.26 3.49
N ARG A 151 -13.01 -27.54 4.73
CA ARG A 151 -14.09 -28.51 5.02
C ARG A 151 -15.46 -28.05 4.54
N ALA A 152 -15.70 -26.74 4.52
CA ALA A 152 -17.02 -26.19 4.21
C ALA A 152 -17.24 -25.89 2.73
N HIS A 153 -16.23 -26.05 1.86
CA HIS A 153 -16.31 -25.55 0.49
C HIS A 153 -16.49 -26.68 -0.53
N ARG A 154 -17.40 -26.47 -1.51
CA ARG A 154 -17.55 -27.37 -2.68
C ARG A 154 -16.26 -27.34 -3.53
N GLY A 155 -16.01 -28.41 -4.29
CA GLY A 155 -14.87 -28.46 -5.19
C GLY A 155 -13.53 -28.70 -4.50
N ILE A 156 -13.53 -28.99 -3.19
CA ILE A 156 -12.35 -29.29 -2.38
C ILE A 156 -12.48 -30.72 -1.84
N ALA A 157 -11.60 -31.61 -2.28
CA ALA A 157 -11.50 -32.96 -1.74
C ALA A 157 -10.46 -32.99 -0.61
N ILE A 158 -10.72 -33.78 0.43
CA ILE A 158 -9.84 -33.97 1.57
C ILE A 158 -9.61 -35.47 1.74
N ALA A 159 -8.38 -35.93 1.61
CA ALA A 159 -7.97 -37.33 1.78
C ALA A 159 -6.83 -37.44 2.80
N ASN A 160 -7.05 -38.28 3.81
CA ASN A 160 -6.01 -38.62 4.78
C ASN A 160 -5.18 -39.76 4.22
N VAL A 161 -3.91 -39.51 3.95
CA VAL A 161 -2.99 -40.44 3.31
C VAL A 161 -2.54 -41.55 4.28
N ASP A 162 -2.45 -41.29 5.59
CA ASP A 162 -1.99 -42.23 6.62
C ASP A 162 -3.05 -43.29 6.89
N SER A 163 -4.33 -42.90 6.96
CA SER A 163 -5.45 -43.81 7.22
C SER A 163 -6.08 -44.39 5.95
N GLY A 164 -5.76 -43.83 4.80
CA GLY A 164 -6.40 -44.19 3.54
C GLY A 164 -7.89 -43.84 3.49
N THR A 165 -8.32 -42.75 4.12
CA THR A 165 -9.73 -42.34 4.18
C THR A 165 -9.98 -41.01 3.46
N VAL A 166 -11.15 -40.89 2.83
CA VAL A 166 -11.62 -39.65 2.23
C VAL A 166 -12.59 -38.98 3.20
N GLU A 167 -12.28 -37.77 3.69
CA GLU A 167 -13.15 -36.99 4.54
C GLU A 167 -14.22 -36.28 3.70
N CYS A 168 -13.83 -35.73 2.54
CA CYS A 168 -14.69 -35.03 1.58
C CYS A 168 -14.20 -35.36 0.18
N ASP A 169 -15.12 -35.73 -0.73
CA ASP A 169 -14.78 -36.05 -2.13
C ASP A 169 -14.69 -34.82 -3.05
N GLY A 170 -15.22 -33.68 -2.61
CA GLY A 170 -15.17 -32.41 -3.34
C GLY A 170 -15.99 -32.40 -4.64
N LEU A 171 -16.75 -33.47 -4.95
CA LEU A 171 -17.56 -33.55 -6.14
C LEU A 171 -18.90 -32.81 -5.97
N THR A 172 -19.47 -32.38 -7.08
CA THR A 172 -20.75 -31.65 -7.11
C THR A 172 -21.85 -32.54 -7.74
N ASP A 173 -23.00 -32.64 -7.08
CA ASP A 173 -24.15 -33.36 -7.60
C ASP A 173 -25.38 -32.43 -7.75
N PRO A 174 -25.92 -32.22 -8.97
CA PRO A 174 -25.41 -32.73 -10.25
C PRO A 174 -24.09 -32.06 -10.68
N PRO A 175 -23.24 -32.77 -11.44
CA PRO A 175 -21.98 -32.23 -11.92
C PRO A 175 -22.18 -30.92 -12.71
N PRO A 176 -21.39 -29.89 -12.45
CA PRO A 176 -21.51 -28.60 -13.11
C PRO A 176 -21.19 -28.75 -14.61
N ARG A 177 -21.74 -27.83 -15.40
CA ARG A 177 -21.46 -27.70 -16.83
C ARG A 177 -20.93 -26.32 -17.10
N GLU A 178 -20.01 -26.20 -18.05
CA GLU A 178 -19.52 -24.91 -18.50
C GLU A 178 -20.68 -24.05 -19.01
N GLN A 179 -20.79 -22.83 -18.44
CA GLN A 179 -21.67 -21.78 -18.90
C GLN A 179 -20.77 -20.66 -19.43
N ARG A 180 -20.35 -20.73 -20.69
CA ARG A 180 -19.64 -19.64 -21.34
C ARG A 180 -20.64 -18.81 -22.13
N SER A 181 -20.66 -17.51 -21.85
CA SER A 181 -21.20 -16.53 -22.77
C SER A 181 -20.14 -16.26 -23.85
N GLU A 182 -20.44 -16.51 -25.11
CA GLU A 182 -19.52 -16.22 -26.20
C GLU A 182 -19.38 -14.70 -26.35
N PRO A 183 -18.15 -14.15 -26.34
CA PRO A 183 -17.94 -12.74 -26.64
C PRO A 183 -18.33 -12.44 -28.09
N ALA A 184 -18.99 -11.32 -28.31
CA ALA A 184 -19.36 -10.88 -29.65
C ALA A 184 -18.98 -9.40 -29.83
N PRO A 185 -18.49 -9.00 -31.03
CA PRO A 185 -18.25 -7.59 -31.31
C PRO A 185 -19.54 -6.79 -31.14
N PRO A 186 -19.47 -5.55 -30.58
CA PRO A 186 -20.62 -4.65 -30.56
C PRO A 186 -21.18 -4.36 -31.97
N ASP A 187 -22.48 -4.09 -32.09
CA ASP A 187 -23.11 -3.76 -33.36
C ASP A 187 -22.49 -2.51 -34.01
N GLU A 188 -22.18 -1.51 -33.17
CA GLU A 188 -21.44 -0.30 -33.54
C GLU A 188 -20.07 -0.32 -32.84
N HIS A 189 -19.00 -0.24 -33.61
CA HIS A 189 -17.65 -0.24 -33.08
C HIS A 189 -16.70 0.57 -33.96
N GLY A 190 -15.81 1.34 -33.34
CA GLY A 190 -14.79 2.13 -33.99
C GLY A 190 -13.48 1.39 -34.22
N PHE A 191 -13.13 0.41 -33.38
CA PHE A 191 -11.92 -0.40 -33.57
C PHE A 191 -12.13 -1.51 -34.62
N PRO A 192 -11.04 -2.02 -35.24
CA PRO A 192 -11.11 -3.15 -36.14
C PRO A 192 -11.77 -4.37 -35.47
N ARG A 193 -12.63 -5.06 -36.18
CA ARG A 193 -13.36 -6.26 -35.69
C ARG A 193 -12.43 -7.31 -35.09
N ALA A 194 -11.22 -7.45 -35.63
CA ALA A 194 -10.19 -8.35 -35.11
C ALA A 194 -9.80 -8.07 -33.64
N ALA A 195 -9.94 -6.83 -33.16
CA ALA A 195 -9.68 -6.51 -31.75
C ALA A 195 -10.71 -7.15 -30.80
N TYR A 196 -11.94 -7.34 -31.26
CA TYR A 196 -13.02 -7.95 -30.49
C TYR A 196 -13.07 -9.48 -30.62
N GLU A 197 -12.74 -10.02 -31.80
CA GLU A 197 -12.77 -11.46 -32.07
C GLU A 197 -11.77 -12.28 -31.25
N VAL A 198 -10.75 -11.62 -30.70
CA VAL A 198 -9.74 -12.25 -29.83
C VAL A 198 -10.05 -12.10 -28.33
N CYS A 199 -11.17 -11.44 -27.97
CA CYS A 199 -11.63 -11.35 -26.60
C CYS A 199 -12.14 -12.72 -26.12
N LEU A 200 -11.92 -13.04 -24.86
CA LEU A 200 -12.27 -14.32 -24.24
C LEU A 200 -13.56 -14.24 -23.41
N THR A 201 -13.98 -13.04 -23.04
CA THR A 201 -15.19 -12.81 -22.24
C THR A 201 -15.96 -11.58 -22.75
N PRO A 202 -17.29 -11.51 -22.51
CA PRO A 202 -18.09 -10.32 -22.83
C PRO A 202 -17.57 -9.05 -22.14
N ASP A 203 -17.10 -9.17 -20.90
CA ASP A 203 -16.51 -8.05 -20.14
C ASP A 203 -15.26 -7.50 -20.82
N GLN A 204 -14.42 -8.38 -21.37
CA GLN A 204 -13.24 -7.98 -22.11
C GLN A 204 -13.62 -7.24 -23.41
N THR A 205 -14.65 -7.70 -24.11
CA THR A 205 -15.23 -7.02 -25.28
C THR A 205 -15.73 -5.62 -24.89
N ALA A 206 -16.49 -5.51 -23.80
CA ALA A 206 -16.99 -4.23 -23.32
C ALA A 206 -15.83 -3.28 -22.91
N ALA A 207 -14.76 -3.81 -22.30
CA ALA A 207 -13.59 -3.02 -21.98
C ALA A 207 -12.88 -2.49 -23.23
N VAL A 208 -12.65 -3.32 -24.25
CA VAL A 208 -12.06 -2.89 -25.53
C VAL A 208 -12.93 -1.79 -26.17
N HIS A 209 -14.26 -1.95 -26.12
CA HIS A 209 -15.18 -0.93 -26.64
C HIS A 209 -15.12 0.38 -25.84
N ALA A 210 -15.00 0.31 -24.52
CA ALA A 210 -14.86 1.50 -23.68
C ALA A 210 -13.60 2.31 -24.00
N PHE A 211 -12.49 1.65 -24.37
CA PHE A 211 -11.28 2.34 -24.83
C PHE A 211 -11.48 3.20 -26.10
N GLU A 212 -12.54 3.00 -26.86
CA GLU A 212 -12.82 3.81 -28.05
C GLU A 212 -13.08 5.29 -27.73
N SER A 213 -13.57 5.58 -26.50
CA SER A 213 -13.75 6.96 -26.03
C SER A 213 -12.45 7.76 -26.02
N LEU A 214 -11.32 7.08 -25.76
CA LEU A 214 -10.00 7.70 -25.66
C LEU A 214 -9.38 8.13 -26.99
N ARG A 215 -10.11 8.00 -28.10
CA ARG A 215 -9.74 8.61 -29.40
C ARG A 215 -9.80 10.13 -29.37
N GLU A 216 -10.68 10.65 -28.51
CA GLU A 216 -10.88 12.07 -28.32
C GLU A 216 -10.12 12.57 -27.08
N PRO A 217 -9.55 13.78 -27.13
CA PRO A 217 -8.93 14.39 -25.94
C PRO A 217 -10.01 14.81 -24.91
N GLY A 218 -9.60 14.86 -23.64
CA GLY A 218 -10.51 15.21 -22.53
C GLY A 218 -11.23 14.01 -21.91
N GLU A 219 -10.86 12.79 -22.30
CA GLU A 219 -11.48 11.55 -21.85
C GLU A 219 -10.56 10.79 -20.88
N VAL A 220 -11.13 10.25 -19.81
CA VAL A 220 -10.46 9.33 -18.87
C VAL A 220 -11.26 8.04 -18.77
N LEU A 221 -10.58 6.92 -18.90
CA LEU A 221 -11.14 5.58 -18.66
C LEU A 221 -10.48 4.91 -17.46
N VAL A 222 -11.28 4.49 -16.49
CA VAL A 222 -10.84 3.66 -15.37
C VAL A 222 -11.30 2.23 -15.62
N VAL A 223 -10.35 1.31 -15.80
CA VAL A 223 -10.62 -0.11 -15.99
C VAL A 223 -10.29 -0.84 -14.69
N GLU A 224 -11.30 -1.30 -14.00
CA GLU A 224 -11.16 -2.06 -12.75
C GLU A 224 -11.42 -3.56 -12.98
N ALA A 225 -10.57 -4.41 -12.43
CA ALA A 225 -10.76 -5.85 -12.50
C ALA A 225 -10.05 -6.57 -11.36
N ASP A 226 -10.54 -7.73 -10.99
CA ASP A 226 -9.76 -8.67 -10.20
C ASP A 226 -8.63 -9.27 -11.06
N ARG A 227 -7.65 -9.88 -10.41
CA ARG A 227 -6.56 -10.52 -11.14
C ARG A 227 -7.06 -11.63 -12.06
N GLY A 228 -6.53 -11.72 -13.29
CA GLY A 228 -6.89 -12.76 -14.25
C GLY A 228 -8.19 -12.52 -15.02
N ARG A 229 -8.66 -11.27 -15.09
CA ARG A 229 -9.86 -10.88 -15.87
C ARG A 229 -9.53 -10.33 -17.26
N GLY A 230 -8.25 -10.19 -17.62
CA GLY A 230 -7.84 -9.75 -18.95
C GLY A 230 -7.75 -8.24 -19.15
N LYS A 231 -7.71 -7.42 -18.09
CA LYS A 231 -7.60 -5.96 -18.18
C LYS A 231 -6.42 -5.45 -19.03
N SER A 232 -5.19 -5.97 -18.76
CA SER A 232 -3.99 -5.57 -19.53
C SER A 232 -4.04 -6.08 -20.98
N SER A 233 -4.72 -7.22 -21.22
CA SER A 233 -5.00 -7.73 -22.58
C SER A 233 -5.94 -6.80 -23.34
N ALA A 234 -7.04 -6.34 -22.73
CA ALA A 234 -7.96 -5.38 -23.33
C ALA A 234 -7.26 -4.06 -23.63
N ALA A 235 -6.45 -3.55 -22.70
CA ALA A 235 -5.63 -2.33 -22.91
C ALA A 235 -4.64 -2.50 -24.07
N GLY A 236 -4.03 -3.69 -24.23
CA GLY A 236 -3.11 -3.98 -25.32
C GLY A 236 -3.80 -4.03 -26.68
N LEU A 237 -4.99 -4.64 -26.76
CA LEU A 237 -5.81 -4.66 -27.99
C LEU A 237 -6.19 -3.23 -28.38
N ALA A 238 -6.63 -2.41 -27.41
CA ALA A 238 -6.97 -1.01 -27.64
C ALA A 238 -5.75 -0.18 -28.07
N ALA A 239 -4.60 -0.35 -27.40
CA ALA A 239 -3.36 0.34 -27.74
C ALA A 239 -2.90 0.01 -29.17
N GLY A 240 -2.97 -1.27 -29.56
CA GLY A 240 -2.67 -1.70 -30.94
C GLY A 240 -3.63 -1.14 -31.97
N ALA A 241 -4.93 -1.07 -31.67
CA ALA A 241 -5.94 -0.49 -32.56
C ALA A 241 -5.72 1.02 -32.74
N LEU A 242 -5.45 1.76 -31.65
CA LEU A 242 -5.16 3.21 -31.70
C LEU A 242 -3.85 3.51 -32.44
N ALA A 243 -2.80 2.70 -32.25
CA ALA A 243 -1.56 2.86 -33.00
C ALA A 243 -1.78 2.58 -34.51
N ALA A 244 -2.61 1.59 -34.86
CA ALA A 244 -3.00 1.36 -36.26
C ALA A 244 -3.73 2.57 -36.87
N ASP A 245 -4.48 3.31 -36.06
CA ASP A 245 -5.14 4.58 -36.46
C ASP A 245 -4.19 5.79 -36.45
N GLY A 246 -2.88 5.60 -36.20
CA GLY A 246 -1.86 6.65 -36.24
C GLY A 246 -1.65 7.40 -34.93
N LYS A 247 -2.12 6.90 -33.79
CA LYS A 247 -1.97 7.52 -32.47
C LYS A 247 -0.65 7.13 -31.79
N ASP A 248 -0.03 8.06 -31.06
CA ASP A 248 1.06 7.80 -30.12
C ASP A 248 0.49 7.36 -28.76
N VAL A 249 0.65 6.09 -28.43
CA VAL A 249 0.19 5.47 -27.19
C VAL A 249 1.35 5.25 -26.24
N LEU A 250 1.43 6.10 -25.21
CA LEU A 250 2.41 5.97 -24.14
C LEU A 250 1.89 5.00 -23.06
N VAL A 251 2.66 3.95 -22.76
CA VAL A 251 2.32 2.97 -21.73
C VAL A 251 3.27 3.14 -20.54
N THR A 252 2.75 3.17 -19.33
CA THR A 252 3.53 3.17 -18.09
C THR A 252 2.99 2.18 -17.08
N ALA A 253 3.88 1.66 -16.23
CA ALA A 253 3.57 0.76 -15.13
C ALA A 253 4.71 0.82 -14.10
N PRO A 254 4.52 0.34 -12.84
CA PRO A 254 5.59 0.25 -11.84
C PRO A 254 6.83 -0.50 -12.33
N ALA A 255 6.65 -1.51 -13.18
CA ALA A 255 7.72 -2.26 -13.83
C ALA A 255 7.27 -2.73 -15.23
N TYR A 256 8.19 -2.84 -16.17
CA TYR A 256 7.89 -3.31 -17.54
C TYR A 256 7.17 -4.67 -17.56
N ARG A 257 7.56 -5.61 -16.68
CA ARG A 257 6.89 -6.92 -16.57
C ARG A 257 5.38 -6.85 -16.38
N SER A 258 4.87 -5.79 -15.76
CA SER A 258 3.43 -5.56 -15.61
C SER A 258 2.79 -5.12 -16.93
N ALA A 259 3.49 -4.28 -17.72
CA ALA A 259 3.02 -3.80 -19.01
C ALA A 259 3.26 -4.80 -20.18
N ALA A 260 4.09 -5.83 -19.98
CA ALA A 260 4.45 -6.78 -21.05
C ALA A 260 3.21 -7.38 -21.77
N PRO A 261 2.11 -7.78 -21.06
CA PRO A 261 0.93 -8.28 -21.74
C PRO A 261 0.25 -7.26 -22.67
N ILE A 262 0.39 -5.95 -22.40
CA ILE A 262 -0.10 -4.90 -23.27
C ILE A 262 0.66 -4.94 -24.61
N PHE A 263 1.98 -5.03 -24.55
CA PHE A 263 2.84 -5.09 -25.75
C PHE A 263 2.63 -6.37 -26.55
N GLU A 264 2.48 -7.52 -25.88
CA GLU A 264 2.18 -8.80 -26.54
C GLU A 264 0.88 -8.71 -27.34
N ARG A 265 -0.20 -8.22 -26.75
CA ARG A 265 -1.51 -8.10 -27.39
C ARG A 265 -1.54 -7.02 -28.46
N ALA A 266 -0.89 -5.89 -28.26
CA ALA A 266 -0.76 -4.85 -29.29
C ALA A 266 0.00 -5.37 -30.52
N ARG A 267 1.12 -6.09 -30.31
CA ARG A 267 1.90 -6.72 -31.37
C ARG A 267 1.10 -7.76 -32.15
N GLU A 268 0.36 -8.64 -31.46
CA GLU A 268 -0.51 -9.65 -32.07
C GLU A 268 -1.57 -9.00 -32.97
N LEU A 269 -2.26 -7.97 -32.45
CA LEU A 269 -3.29 -7.26 -33.20
C LEU A 269 -2.71 -6.54 -34.40
N LEU A 270 -1.63 -5.74 -34.23
CA LEU A 270 -0.95 -5.05 -35.34
C LEU A 270 -0.48 -6.02 -36.40
N SER A 271 0.05 -7.19 -36.01
CA SER A 271 0.45 -8.23 -36.95
C SER A 271 -0.75 -8.81 -37.72
N THR A 272 -1.87 -9.07 -37.03
CA THR A 272 -3.10 -9.59 -37.65
C THR A 272 -3.70 -8.60 -38.64
N LEU A 273 -3.61 -7.31 -38.37
CA LEU A 273 -4.05 -6.23 -39.25
C LEU A 273 -3.07 -5.94 -40.40
N GLY A 274 -1.88 -6.58 -40.40
CA GLY A 274 -0.81 -6.25 -41.35
C GLY A 274 -0.25 -4.83 -41.13
N GLY A 275 -0.48 -4.26 -39.96
CA GLY A 275 -0.13 -2.89 -39.58
C GLY A 275 1.14 -2.75 -38.75
N LEU A 276 1.85 -3.83 -38.43
CA LEU A 276 3.12 -3.76 -37.68
C LEU A 276 4.26 -3.37 -38.63
N ALA A 277 4.89 -2.20 -38.39
CA ALA A 277 6.01 -1.69 -39.20
C ALA A 277 7.37 -2.03 -38.60
N GLY A 278 7.51 -1.99 -37.28
CA GLY A 278 8.75 -2.26 -36.57
C GLY A 278 8.57 -2.64 -35.12
N VAL A 279 9.61 -3.27 -34.56
CA VAL A 279 9.73 -3.62 -33.14
C VAL A 279 11.16 -3.32 -32.74
N ASP A 280 11.37 -2.57 -31.66
CA ASP A 280 12.73 -2.18 -31.23
C ASP A 280 13.53 -3.37 -30.66
N GLN A 281 12.86 -4.31 -29.96
CA GLN A 281 13.46 -5.52 -29.37
C GLN A 281 12.45 -6.67 -29.43
N ASP A 282 12.89 -7.85 -29.89
CA ASP A 282 11.98 -8.98 -30.11
C ASP A 282 11.47 -9.63 -28.82
N GLU A 283 12.31 -9.78 -27.79
CA GLU A 283 11.96 -10.46 -26.55
C GLU A 283 11.28 -9.54 -25.51
N THR A 284 11.68 -8.26 -25.46
CA THR A 284 11.15 -7.28 -24.52
C THR A 284 10.89 -5.94 -25.22
N PRO A 285 9.88 -5.88 -26.11
CA PRO A 285 9.65 -4.67 -26.91
C PRO A 285 9.27 -3.49 -26.02
N LEU A 286 10.01 -2.39 -26.16
CA LEU A 286 9.70 -1.12 -25.51
C LEU A 286 9.01 -0.15 -26.46
N CYS A 287 9.03 -0.44 -27.77
CA CYS A 287 8.35 0.30 -28.82
C CYS A 287 7.84 -0.63 -29.92
N LEU A 288 6.61 -0.41 -30.36
CA LEU A 288 5.98 -1.04 -31.52
C LEU A 288 5.57 0.06 -32.48
N ASP A 289 6.12 0.07 -33.70
CA ASP A 289 5.78 1.03 -34.73
C ASP A 289 4.65 0.47 -35.62
N ALA A 290 3.63 1.28 -35.89
CA ALA A 290 2.55 0.94 -36.81
C ALA A 290 2.76 1.58 -38.19
N VAL A 291 2.33 0.88 -39.26
CA VAL A 291 2.39 1.35 -40.67
C VAL A 291 1.66 2.70 -40.84
N GLY A 292 0.61 2.96 -40.03
CA GLY A 292 -0.13 4.22 -40.01
C GLY A 292 0.60 5.42 -39.41
N GLY A 293 1.84 5.21 -38.90
CA GLY A 293 2.67 6.24 -38.27
C GLY A 293 2.42 6.42 -36.78
N GLY A 294 1.51 5.62 -36.17
CA GLY A 294 1.34 5.56 -34.73
C GLY A 294 2.34 4.60 -34.07
N GLU A 295 2.43 4.68 -32.77
CA GLU A 295 3.34 3.83 -31.98
C GLU A 295 2.76 3.43 -30.63
N VAL A 296 3.22 2.31 -30.06
CA VAL A 296 2.99 1.93 -28.67
C VAL A 296 4.34 1.87 -27.99
N ARG A 297 4.59 2.72 -27.01
CA ARG A 297 5.89 2.83 -26.35
C ARG A 297 5.81 2.81 -24.84
N PHE A 298 6.81 2.22 -24.17
CA PHE A 298 6.91 2.14 -22.73
C PHE A 298 7.81 3.24 -22.15
N ALA A 299 7.37 3.88 -21.08
CA ALA A 299 8.23 4.71 -20.25
C ALA A 299 7.99 4.41 -18.75
N LYS A 300 9.07 4.47 -17.97
CA LYS A 300 8.95 4.40 -16.50
C LYS A 300 8.15 5.60 -15.98
N PRO A 301 7.43 5.48 -14.83
CA PRO A 301 6.50 6.51 -14.35
C PRO A 301 7.08 7.94 -14.31
N ALA A 302 8.33 8.11 -13.88
CA ALA A 302 8.95 9.43 -13.83
C ALA A 302 9.16 10.05 -15.22
N VAL A 303 9.54 9.23 -16.21
CA VAL A 303 9.73 9.67 -17.61
C VAL A 303 8.38 9.87 -18.30
N ALA A 304 7.40 9.02 -17.98
CA ALA A 304 6.05 9.12 -18.53
C ALA A 304 5.39 10.45 -18.14
N THR A 305 5.59 10.95 -16.92
CA THR A 305 5.12 12.29 -16.52
C THR A 305 5.66 13.39 -17.44
N GLU A 306 6.95 13.36 -17.77
CA GLU A 306 7.58 14.37 -18.64
C GLU A 306 7.10 14.29 -20.10
N GLN A 307 6.58 13.14 -20.51
CA GLN A 307 6.16 12.86 -21.88
C GLN A 307 4.64 12.84 -22.06
N ALA A 308 3.87 12.90 -20.98
CA ALA A 308 2.41 12.76 -20.99
C ALA A 308 1.72 13.74 -21.94
N GLU A 309 2.08 15.02 -21.91
CA GLU A 309 1.50 16.07 -22.77
C GLU A 309 1.76 15.85 -24.28
N ARG A 310 2.75 15.02 -24.64
CA ARG A 310 3.14 14.82 -26.04
C ARG A 310 2.51 13.58 -26.67
N ALA A 311 2.06 12.64 -25.86
CA ALA A 311 1.36 11.46 -26.33
C ALA A 311 -0.11 11.79 -26.66
N ASP A 312 -0.73 11.06 -27.57
CA ASP A 312 -2.19 11.17 -27.81
C ASP A 312 -2.96 10.50 -26.67
N LEU A 313 -2.43 9.42 -26.12
CA LEU A 313 -3.02 8.63 -25.02
C LEU A 313 -1.94 8.13 -24.07
N LEU A 314 -2.20 8.22 -22.77
CA LEU A 314 -1.42 7.55 -21.73
C LEU A 314 -2.19 6.37 -21.13
N VAL A 315 -1.63 5.17 -21.19
CA VAL A 315 -2.14 3.96 -20.50
C VAL A 315 -1.29 3.68 -19.28
N VAL A 316 -1.90 3.71 -18.10
CA VAL A 316 -1.27 3.45 -16.79
C VAL A 316 -1.72 2.09 -16.30
N ASP A 317 -0.87 1.06 -16.45
CA ASP A 317 -1.19 -0.29 -15.94
C ASP A 317 -0.72 -0.45 -14.49
N GLU A 318 -1.45 -1.27 -13.73
CA GLU A 318 -1.32 -1.40 -12.26
C GLU A 318 -1.31 -0.03 -11.57
N ALA A 319 -2.22 0.86 -11.97
CA ALA A 319 -2.29 2.25 -11.51
C ALA A 319 -2.36 2.37 -9.96
N ALA A 320 -3.05 1.44 -9.30
CA ALA A 320 -3.14 1.42 -7.83
C ALA A 320 -1.80 1.22 -7.11
N ALA A 321 -0.77 0.76 -7.79
CA ALA A 321 0.57 0.61 -7.23
C ALA A 321 1.40 1.91 -7.28
N LEU A 322 0.88 2.96 -7.89
CA LEU A 322 1.54 4.27 -8.02
C LEU A 322 1.00 5.28 -6.99
N PRO A 323 1.84 6.24 -6.56
CA PRO A 323 1.40 7.33 -5.68
C PRO A 323 0.31 8.20 -6.34
N VAL A 324 -0.66 8.66 -5.54
CA VAL A 324 -1.78 9.49 -6.03
C VAL A 324 -1.30 10.78 -6.70
N ASP A 325 -0.24 11.41 -6.20
CA ASP A 325 0.32 12.61 -6.80
C ASP A 325 0.87 12.33 -8.21
N ARG A 326 1.53 11.17 -8.38
CA ARG A 326 1.99 10.73 -9.70
C ARG A 326 0.83 10.48 -10.67
N LEU A 327 -0.26 9.88 -10.18
CA LEU A 327 -1.47 9.68 -10.99
C LEU A 327 -2.11 11.01 -11.40
N SER A 328 -2.07 12.01 -10.51
CA SER A 328 -2.55 13.36 -10.83
C SER A 328 -1.69 14.06 -11.89
N GLU A 329 -0.35 13.87 -11.86
CA GLU A 329 0.54 14.39 -12.91
C GLU A 329 0.25 13.80 -14.29
N PHE A 330 -0.24 12.56 -14.36
CA PHE A 330 -0.62 11.90 -15.62
C PHE A 330 -1.84 12.51 -16.29
N LEU A 331 -2.66 13.26 -15.55
CA LEU A 331 -3.79 14.02 -16.14
C LEU A 331 -3.35 15.19 -17.01
N ALA A 332 -2.04 15.42 -17.17
CA ALA A 332 -1.51 16.30 -18.20
C ALA A 332 -1.60 15.73 -19.62
N ALA A 333 -1.82 14.41 -19.78
CA ALA A 333 -2.02 13.79 -21.09
C ALA A 333 -3.38 14.15 -21.68
N PRO A 334 -3.53 14.25 -23.01
CA PRO A 334 -4.80 14.55 -23.67
C PRO A 334 -5.92 13.56 -23.34
N ALA A 335 -5.60 12.27 -23.24
CA ALA A 335 -6.50 11.20 -22.81
C ALA A 335 -5.74 10.20 -21.92
N VAL A 336 -6.41 9.60 -20.92
CA VAL A 336 -5.75 8.68 -19.98
C VAL A 336 -6.60 7.45 -19.71
N ALA A 337 -5.97 6.27 -19.74
CA ALA A 337 -6.55 5.04 -19.24
C ALA A 337 -5.83 4.61 -17.94
N PHE A 338 -6.54 4.51 -16.84
CA PHE A 338 -6.06 3.90 -15.60
C PHE A 338 -6.56 2.46 -15.51
N VAL A 339 -5.64 1.52 -15.63
CA VAL A 339 -5.93 0.07 -15.55
C VAL A 339 -5.47 -0.44 -14.20
N THR A 340 -6.39 -0.97 -13.40
CA THR A 340 -6.09 -1.29 -12.00
C THR A 340 -6.70 -2.61 -11.54
N THR A 341 -6.01 -3.27 -10.60
CA THR A 341 -6.50 -4.46 -9.92
C THR A 341 -7.22 -4.07 -8.64
N VAL A 342 -8.50 -4.48 -8.49
CA VAL A 342 -9.31 -4.20 -7.29
C VAL A 342 -8.99 -5.20 -6.18
N HIS A 343 -9.02 -6.50 -6.49
CA HIS A 343 -8.67 -7.56 -5.57
C HIS A 343 -7.51 -8.35 -6.16
N GLY A 344 -6.40 -8.32 -5.45
CA GLY A 344 -5.22 -9.06 -5.81
C GLY A 344 -4.48 -9.55 -4.57
N TYR A 345 -3.72 -10.61 -4.72
CA TYR A 345 -2.89 -11.17 -3.65
C TYR A 345 -1.78 -10.21 -3.18
N GLU A 346 -1.58 -9.13 -3.90
CA GLU A 346 -0.57 -8.10 -3.63
C GLU A 346 -1.12 -6.85 -2.92
N GLY A 347 -2.42 -6.79 -2.65
CA GLY A 347 -3.04 -5.77 -1.82
C GLY A 347 -3.17 -4.35 -2.41
N ALA A 348 -3.07 -4.18 -3.73
CA ALA A 348 -2.85 -2.85 -4.34
C ALA A 348 -4.10 -2.02 -4.67
N GLY A 349 -5.29 -2.58 -4.86
CA GLY A 349 -6.34 -1.91 -5.64
C GLY A 349 -7.23 -0.88 -4.96
N ARG A 350 -7.60 -1.05 -3.70
CA ARG A 350 -8.70 -0.29 -3.09
C ARG A 350 -8.34 1.15 -2.68
N GLY A 351 -7.10 1.40 -2.33
CA GLY A 351 -6.64 2.75 -2.01
C GLY A 351 -6.66 3.71 -3.20
N PHE A 352 -6.51 3.18 -4.41
CA PHE A 352 -6.64 3.91 -5.66
C PHE A 352 -8.06 4.45 -5.84
N SER A 353 -9.07 3.58 -5.79
CA SER A 353 -10.47 3.94 -6.05
C SER A 353 -11.00 5.03 -5.13
N VAL A 354 -10.60 5.03 -3.85
CA VAL A 354 -11.15 5.99 -2.88
C VAL A 354 -10.43 7.34 -2.91
N ARG A 355 -9.09 7.36 -3.04
CA ARG A 355 -8.32 8.60 -2.92
C ARG A 355 -8.15 9.35 -4.23
N PHE A 356 -8.09 8.62 -5.33
CA PHE A 356 -7.87 9.22 -6.64
C PHE A 356 -9.18 9.58 -7.33
N ARG A 357 -10.31 8.90 -7.02
CA ARG A 357 -11.64 9.25 -7.55
C ARG A 357 -12.03 10.67 -7.23
N ASP A 358 -11.87 11.12 -5.98
CA ASP A 358 -12.16 12.50 -5.60
C ASP A 358 -11.44 13.51 -6.53
N ARG A 359 -10.17 13.21 -6.91
CA ARG A 359 -9.41 14.05 -7.84
C ARG A 359 -9.86 13.94 -9.30
N LEU A 360 -10.33 12.77 -9.72
CA LEU A 360 -10.91 12.58 -11.05
C LEU A 360 -12.24 13.33 -11.17
N ASP A 361 -13.08 13.27 -10.14
CA ASP A 361 -14.37 13.95 -10.09
C ASP A 361 -14.22 15.48 -10.11
N ASP A 362 -13.12 15.99 -9.53
CA ASP A 362 -12.75 17.41 -9.55
C ASP A 362 -12.03 17.85 -10.84
N SER A 363 -11.70 16.92 -11.75
CA SER A 363 -11.00 17.21 -13.00
C SER A 363 -11.95 17.70 -14.11
N GLU A 364 -11.40 18.29 -15.18
CA GLU A 364 -12.17 18.71 -16.36
C GLU A 364 -12.44 17.56 -17.35
N PHE A 365 -11.97 16.34 -17.05
CA PHE A 365 -12.13 15.17 -17.91
C PHE A 365 -13.54 14.56 -17.82
N ALA A 366 -14.03 14.00 -18.93
CA ALA A 366 -15.14 13.07 -18.91
C ALA A 366 -14.65 11.70 -18.45
N VAL A 367 -15.14 11.22 -17.29
CA VAL A 367 -14.66 9.98 -16.67
C VAL A 367 -15.59 8.83 -16.99
N HIS A 368 -15.04 7.78 -17.59
CA HIS A 368 -15.70 6.51 -17.87
C HIS A 368 -15.16 5.42 -16.96
N GLU A 369 -16.01 4.51 -16.51
CA GLU A 369 -15.64 3.38 -15.68
C GLU A 369 -16.06 2.08 -16.35
N GLN A 370 -15.15 1.11 -16.40
CA GLN A 370 -15.41 -0.22 -16.90
C GLN A 370 -14.89 -1.26 -15.93
N ARG A 371 -15.73 -2.21 -15.57
CA ARG A 371 -15.36 -3.31 -14.68
C ARG A 371 -15.37 -4.64 -15.43
N LEU A 372 -14.35 -5.48 -15.16
CA LEU A 372 -14.28 -6.85 -15.66
C LEU A 372 -14.41 -7.81 -14.46
N ASP A 373 -15.46 -8.60 -14.45
CA ASP A 373 -15.74 -9.58 -13.39
C ASP A 373 -15.48 -11.01 -13.87
N ASP A 374 -15.63 -11.32 -15.16
CA ASP A 374 -15.47 -12.66 -15.71
C ASP A 374 -14.00 -13.09 -15.84
N PRO A 375 -13.61 -14.25 -15.25
CA PRO A 375 -12.26 -14.79 -15.40
C PRO A 375 -12.00 -15.25 -16.84
N ILE A 376 -10.75 -15.02 -17.32
CA ILE A 376 -10.34 -15.49 -18.66
C ILE A 376 -9.76 -16.91 -18.67
N ARG A 377 -9.34 -17.43 -17.51
CA ARG A 377 -8.63 -18.70 -17.38
C ARG A 377 -9.50 -19.87 -16.91
N TYR A 378 -10.60 -19.58 -16.23
CA TYR A 378 -11.53 -20.56 -15.64
C TYR A 378 -12.95 -20.00 -15.65
N ALA A 379 -13.94 -20.82 -15.34
CA ALA A 379 -15.34 -20.41 -15.33
C ALA A 379 -15.66 -19.46 -14.15
N ALA A 380 -16.63 -18.58 -14.33
CA ALA A 380 -17.16 -17.73 -13.26
C ALA A 380 -17.73 -18.59 -12.12
N GLY A 381 -17.48 -18.20 -10.87
CA GLY A 381 -17.90 -18.96 -9.69
C GLY A 381 -17.05 -20.21 -9.41
N ASP A 382 -15.85 -20.27 -9.96
CA ASP A 382 -14.84 -21.30 -9.71
C ASP A 382 -14.67 -21.57 -8.20
N PRO A 383 -14.78 -22.82 -7.73
CA PRO A 383 -14.78 -23.13 -6.30
C PRO A 383 -13.45 -22.82 -5.61
N VAL A 384 -12.31 -22.95 -6.30
CA VAL A 384 -10.99 -22.64 -5.73
C VAL A 384 -10.81 -21.13 -5.55
N GLU A 385 -11.32 -20.33 -6.49
CA GLU A 385 -11.34 -18.87 -6.35
C GLU A 385 -12.23 -18.44 -5.18
N VAL A 386 -13.48 -18.90 -5.15
CA VAL A 386 -14.45 -18.53 -4.11
C VAL A 386 -13.94 -18.95 -2.72
N TRP A 387 -13.33 -20.13 -2.61
CA TRP A 387 -12.66 -20.54 -1.38
C TRP A 387 -11.51 -19.61 -0.98
N ALA A 388 -10.63 -19.29 -1.92
CA ALA A 388 -9.49 -18.41 -1.63
C ALA A 388 -9.93 -17.01 -1.20
N PHE A 389 -10.94 -16.45 -1.85
CA PHE A 389 -11.53 -15.15 -1.47
C PHE A 389 -12.09 -15.20 -0.04
N ARG A 390 -12.78 -16.28 0.32
CA ARG A 390 -13.32 -16.48 1.66
C ARG A 390 -12.21 -16.71 2.70
N ALA A 391 -11.29 -17.64 2.44
CA ALA A 391 -10.25 -18.04 3.38
C ALA A 391 -9.29 -16.89 3.70
N LEU A 392 -8.90 -16.11 2.67
CA LEU A 392 -7.92 -15.03 2.74
C LEU A 392 -8.56 -13.63 2.87
N LEU A 393 -9.90 -13.52 2.90
CA LEU A 393 -10.65 -12.26 2.93
C LEU A 393 -10.26 -11.28 1.81
N LEU A 394 -10.00 -11.81 0.60
CA LEU A 394 -9.58 -10.97 -0.53
C LEU A 394 -10.66 -9.98 -0.98
N ASP A 395 -11.93 -10.30 -0.74
CA ASP A 395 -13.09 -9.47 -1.04
C ASP A 395 -13.67 -8.73 0.19
N ALA A 396 -12.97 -8.73 1.34
CA ALA A 396 -13.45 -8.05 2.54
C ALA A 396 -13.76 -6.58 2.26
N ARG A 397 -14.91 -6.09 2.66
CA ARG A 397 -15.40 -4.73 2.39
C ARG A 397 -15.82 -4.06 3.68
N PRO A 398 -15.69 -2.71 3.77
CA PRO A 398 -16.34 -1.93 4.81
C PRO A 398 -17.86 -2.17 4.80
N PRO A 399 -18.56 -1.83 5.89
CA PRO A 399 -20.04 -1.77 5.92
C PRO A 399 -20.57 -0.91 4.78
N VAL A 400 -21.80 -1.15 4.34
CA VAL A 400 -22.43 -0.28 3.35
C VAL A 400 -22.80 1.07 3.97
N VAL A 401 -22.73 2.15 3.19
CA VAL A 401 -22.91 3.54 3.64
C VAL A 401 -24.13 3.76 4.54
N PRO A 402 -25.36 3.29 4.20
CA PRO A 402 -26.53 3.54 5.03
C PRO A 402 -26.47 3.03 6.47
N LEU A 403 -25.61 2.04 6.76
CA LEU A 403 -25.44 1.48 8.09
C LEU A 403 -24.54 2.33 9.01
N VAL A 404 -23.76 3.22 8.44
CA VAL A 404 -22.70 3.95 9.16
C VAL A 404 -22.70 5.46 8.93
N GLU A 405 -23.45 5.96 7.96
CA GLU A 405 -23.46 7.39 7.62
C GLU A 405 -24.00 8.28 8.75
N GLY A 406 -24.81 7.73 9.66
CA GLY A 406 -25.32 8.43 10.84
C GLY A 406 -24.38 8.44 12.05
N ALA A 407 -23.22 7.75 11.97
CA ALA A 407 -22.34 7.60 13.12
C ALA A 407 -21.66 8.92 13.52
N THR A 408 -21.68 9.21 14.82
CA THR A 408 -21.00 10.35 15.47
C THR A 408 -20.20 9.85 16.68
N PRO A 409 -19.26 10.62 17.22
CA PRO A 409 -18.51 10.24 18.43
C PRO A 409 -19.39 9.89 19.65
N GLU A 410 -20.62 10.44 19.71
CA GLU A 410 -21.56 10.23 20.80
C GLU A 410 -22.44 8.98 20.62
N THR A 411 -22.58 8.48 19.38
CA THR A 411 -23.49 7.37 19.05
C THR A 411 -22.78 6.05 18.85
N VAL A 412 -21.44 6.02 18.98
CA VAL A 412 -20.64 4.81 18.75
C VAL A 412 -20.13 4.21 20.04
N ASP A 413 -20.07 2.90 20.10
CA ASP A 413 -19.51 2.13 21.20
C ASP A 413 -18.07 1.68 20.88
N TYR A 414 -17.20 1.79 21.89
CA TYR A 414 -15.84 1.29 21.78
C TYR A 414 -15.76 -0.20 22.12
N ALA A 415 -15.02 -0.95 21.32
CA ALA A 415 -14.74 -2.36 21.57
C ALA A 415 -13.26 -2.68 21.30
N ARG A 416 -12.65 -3.46 22.18
CA ARG A 416 -11.41 -4.17 21.89
C ARG A 416 -11.80 -5.54 21.35
N LEU A 417 -11.56 -5.77 20.07
CA LEU A 417 -11.94 -7.00 19.38
C LEU A 417 -10.90 -8.10 19.67
N ASN A 418 -11.35 -9.18 20.28
CA ASN A 418 -10.51 -10.36 20.51
C ASN A 418 -10.42 -11.18 19.20
N SER A 419 -9.27 -11.74 18.91
CA SER A 419 -9.05 -12.53 17.68
C SER A 419 -9.88 -13.82 17.62
N GLU A 420 -10.19 -14.45 18.75
CA GLU A 420 -11.10 -15.61 18.81
C GLU A 420 -12.54 -15.19 18.51
N GLU A 421 -13.02 -14.09 19.14
CA GLU A 421 -14.34 -13.52 18.86
C GLU A 421 -14.49 -13.09 17.39
N LEU A 422 -13.43 -12.51 16.81
CA LEU A 422 -13.40 -12.17 15.39
C LEU A 422 -13.45 -13.39 14.47
N LEU A 423 -12.87 -14.51 14.89
CA LEU A 423 -12.91 -15.74 14.11
C LEU A 423 -14.34 -16.33 14.10
N ASP A 424 -15.07 -16.21 15.20
CA ASP A 424 -16.45 -16.69 15.34
C ASP A 424 -17.47 -15.73 14.69
N ASP A 425 -17.13 -14.44 14.53
CA ASP A 425 -17.96 -13.41 13.89
C ASP A 425 -17.38 -13.00 12.53
N GLU A 426 -17.67 -13.79 11.49
CA GLU A 426 -17.22 -13.54 10.13
C GLU A 426 -17.61 -12.16 9.60
N HIS A 427 -18.79 -11.64 9.98
CA HIS A 427 -19.28 -10.35 9.54
C HIS A 427 -18.38 -9.21 10.06
N ARG A 428 -18.16 -9.22 11.37
CA ARG A 428 -17.33 -8.21 12.05
C ARG A 428 -15.86 -8.30 11.60
N LEU A 429 -15.33 -9.52 11.41
CA LEU A 429 -14.00 -9.73 10.87
C LEU A 429 -13.85 -9.14 9.45
N ARG A 430 -14.85 -9.36 8.58
CA ARG A 430 -14.84 -8.83 7.20
C ARG A 430 -14.92 -7.31 7.18
N GLU A 431 -15.75 -6.70 8.02
CA GLU A 431 -15.88 -5.25 8.09
C GLU A 431 -14.60 -4.59 8.64
N ALA A 432 -14.06 -5.11 9.75
CA ALA A 432 -12.83 -4.59 10.35
C ALA A 432 -11.64 -4.71 9.39
N PHE A 433 -11.44 -5.88 8.80
CA PHE A 433 -10.37 -6.10 7.83
C PHE A 433 -10.60 -5.31 6.54
N GLY A 434 -11.85 -5.20 6.07
CA GLY A 434 -12.23 -4.42 4.89
C GLY A 434 -11.91 -2.93 5.05
N LEU A 435 -12.16 -2.33 6.22
CA LEU A 435 -11.75 -0.96 6.51
C LEU A 435 -10.24 -0.78 6.51
N LEU A 436 -9.48 -1.73 7.09
CA LEU A 436 -8.02 -1.68 7.08
C LEU A 436 -7.46 -1.81 5.66
N VAL A 437 -8.08 -2.63 4.81
CA VAL A 437 -7.72 -2.76 3.38
C VAL A 437 -8.01 -1.47 2.62
N ALA A 438 -9.19 -0.86 2.81
CA ALA A 438 -9.61 0.34 2.10
C ALA A 438 -8.78 1.59 2.45
N ALA A 439 -8.23 1.65 3.67
CA ALA A 439 -7.46 2.81 4.13
C ALA A 439 -5.96 2.75 3.79
N HIS A 440 -5.44 1.58 3.42
CA HIS A 440 -4.01 1.38 3.19
C HIS A 440 -3.75 0.85 1.79
N TYR A 441 -2.77 1.41 1.12
CA TYR A 441 -2.40 1.07 -0.25
C TYR A 441 -1.89 -0.38 -0.43
N ARG A 442 -1.48 -1.04 0.66
CA ARG A 442 -1.01 -2.42 0.64
C ARG A 442 -1.47 -3.18 1.89
N THR A 443 -2.44 -4.07 1.70
CA THR A 443 -2.85 -5.06 2.70
C THR A 443 -2.78 -6.43 2.04
N GLU A 444 -2.03 -7.34 2.63
CA GLU A 444 -1.77 -8.67 2.09
C GLU A 444 -2.45 -9.74 2.95
N PRO A 445 -2.68 -10.95 2.44
CA PRO A 445 -3.20 -12.06 3.25
C PRO A 445 -2.40 -12.35 4.53
N ASN A 446 -1.08 -12.12 4.50
CA ASN A 446 -0.25 -12.22 5.71
C ASN A 446 -0.67 -11.25 6.82
N ASP A 447 -1.29 -10.10 6.49
CA ASP A 447 -1.80 -9.14 7.48
C ASP A 447 -3.05 -9.68 8.20
N LEU A 448 -3.86 -10.51 7.52
CA LEU A 448 -4.98 -11.22 8.15
C LEU A 448 -4.47 -12.20 9.21
N ALA A 449 -3.47 -13.02 8.85
CA ALA A 449 -2.86 -13.93 9.82
C ALA A 449 -2.21 -13.19 10.98
N ARG A 450 -1.54 -12.05 10.73
CA ARG A 450 -0.99 -11.21 11.79
C ARG A 450 -2.09 -10.67 12.71
N LEU A 451 -3.22 -10.24 12.18
CA LEU A 451 -4.35 -9.73 12.95
C LEU A 451 -4.93 -10.84 13.86
N LEU A 452 -5.02 -12.06 13.35
CA LEU A 452 -5.63 -13.20 14.05
C LEU A 452 -4.68 -13.90 15.04
N ASP A 453 -3.37 -13.90 14.77
CA ASP A 453 -2.43 -14.82 15.44
C ASP A 453 -1.28 -14.13 16.16
N ALA A 454 -0.89 -12.88 15.81
CA ALA A 454 0.28 -12.26 16.40
C ALA A 454 0.03 -11.83 17.86
N PRO A 455 0.84 -12.31 18.83
CA PRO A 455 0.59 -12.09 20.25
C PRO A 455 0.80 -10.64 20.72
N ASN A 456 1.54 -9.85 19.95
CA ASN A 456 1.80 -8.43 20.23
C ASN A 456 0.79 -7.50 19.59
N VAL A 457 -0.21 -8.01 18.85
CA VAL A 457 -1.18 -7.21 18.10
C VAL A 457 -2.52 -7.15 18.82
N SER A 458 -3.19 -6.01 18.75
CA SER A 458 -4.56 -5.83 19.25
C SER A 458 -5.39 -5.01 18.26
N VAL A 459 -6.68 -5.35 18.17
CA VAL A 459 -7.65 -4.68 17.29
C VAL A 459 -8.61 -3.89 18.16
N HIS A 460 -8.80 -2.62 17.82
CA HIS A 460 -9.70 -1.70 18.52
C HIS A 460 -10.68 -1.12 17.51
N ALA A 461 -11.94 -1.00 17.85
CA ALA A 461 -12.97 -0.51 16.94
C ALA A 461 -13.97 0.43 17.64
N LEU A 462 -14.60 1.28 16.83
CA LEU A 462 -15.86 1.95 17.16
C LEU A 462 -16.96 1.27 16.35
N LEU A 463 -18.03 0.91 17.05
CA LEU A 463 -19.18 0.20 16.49
C LEU A 463 -20.39 1.14 16.47
N SER A 464 -21.15 1.13 15.37
CA SER A 464 -22.47 1.74 15.26
C SER A 464 -23.47 0.61 14.97
N GLU A 465 -24.38 0.32 15.90
CA GLU A 465 -25.35 -0.78 15.76
C GLU A 465 -24.69 -2.11 15.31
N ASP A 466 -23.60 -2.51 15.98
CA ASP A 466 -22.77 -3.69 15.65
C ASP A 466 -21.90 -3.60 14.38
N HIS A 467 -22.00 -2.56 13.57
CA HIS A 467 -21.17 -2.34 12.38
C HIS A 467 -19.88 -1.59 12.70
N VAL A 468 -18.77 -1.99 12.11
CA VAL A 468 -17.45 -1.38 12.33
C VAL A 468 -17.33 -0.06 11.57
N VAL A 469 -17.36 1.07 12.27
CA VAL A 469 -17.25 2.42 11.67
C VAL A 469 -15.81 2.91 11.63
N SER A 470 -15.05 2.61 12.67
CA SER A 470 -13.62 2.96 12.73
C SER A 470 -12.86 1.81 13.37
N VAL A 471 -11.65 1.54 12.91
CA VAL A 471 -10.80 0.45 13.39
C VAL A 471 -9.35 0.89 13.49
N ALA A 472 -8.67 0.44 14.54
CA ALA A 472 -7.22 0.61 14.69
C ALA A 472 -6.57 -0.73 15.02
N LEU A 473 -5.46 -1.01 14.33
CA LEU A 473 -4.58 -2.15 14.57
C LEU A 473 -3.33 -1.64 15.29
N LEU A 474 -3.08 -2.11 16.48
CA LEU A 474 -1.95 -1.70 17.31
C LEU A 474 -0.98 -2.86 17.53
N ALA A 475 0.32 -2.53 17.60
CA ALA A 475 1.36 -3.48 18.00
C ALA A 475 2.03 -3.01 19.30
N ARG A 476 2.21 -3.94 20.23
CA ARG A 476 3.03 -3.70 21.42
C ARG A 476 4.52 -3.69 21.01
N GLU A 477 5.23 -2.66 21.44
CA GLU A 477 6.66 -2.45 21.17
C GLU A 477 7.40 -2.05 22.46
N GLY A 478 8.73 -2.16 22.46
CA GLY A 478 9.55 -1.84 23.63
C GLY A 478 9.57 -2.94 24.69
N GLY A 479 10.02 -2.61 25.90
CA GLY A 479 10.24 -3.59 26.98
C GLY A 479 11.36 -4.60 26.67
N LEU A 480 12.35 -4.15 25.90
CA LEU A 480 13.44 -5.00 25.39
C LEU A 480 14.47 -5.31 26.48
N SER A 481 15.01 -6.53 26.48
CA SER A 481 16.13 -6.92 27.35
C SER A 481 17.37 -6.07 27.05
N GLU A 482 18.31 -6.02 28.01
CA GLU A 482 19.55 -5.27 27.84
C GLU A 482 20.37 -5.80 26.67
N ASP A 483 20.47 -7.13 26.51
CA ASP A 483 21.23 -7.75 25.44
C ASP A 483 20.65 -7.39 24.07
N LEU A 484 19.33 -7.49 23.92
CA LEU A 484 18.67 -7.16 22.66
C LEU A 484 18.80 -5.67 22.30
N ARG A 485 18.72 -4.77 23.31
CA ARG A 485 18.94 -3.32 23.07
C ARG A 485 20.38 -3.05 22.61
N ARG A 486 21.37 -3.76 23.19
CA ARG A 486 22.78 -3.67 22.79
C ARG A 486 22.98 -4.14 21.35
N GLU A 487 22.42 -5.30 20.99
CA GLU A 487 22.47 -5.81 19.61
C GLU A 487 21.88 -4.81 18.60
N VAL A 488 20.73 -4.23 18.91
CA VAL A 488 20.09 -3.20 18.05
C VAL A 488 20.96 -1.94 17.97
N TYR A 489 21.54 -1.53 19.08
CA TYR A 489 22.47 -0.39 19.10
C TYR A 489 23.74 -0.68 18.27
N GLU A 490 24.20 -1.91 18.21
CA GLU A 490 25.35 -2.36 17.41
C GLU A 490 25.03 -2.54 15.93
N GLY A 491 23.74 -2.45 15.54
CA GLY A 491 23.31 -2.45 14.14
C GLY A 491 22.43 -3.62 13.71
N SER A 492 22.08 -4.53 14.62
CA SER A 492 21.10 -5.57 14.34
C SER A 492 19.71 -4.94 14.14
N ARG A 493 18.95 -5.44 13.16
CA ARG A 493 17.58 -4.99 12.93
C ARG A 493 16.58 -5.75 13.78
N LEU A 494 15.69 -5.01 14.45
CA LEU A 494 14.65 -5.57 15.28
C LEU A 494 13.30 -5.53 14.55
N LYS A 495 12.88 -6.67 14.03
CA LYS A 495 11.57 -6.77 13.36
C LYS A 495 10.43 -6.56 14.36
N GLY A 496 9.38 -5.84 13.94
CA GLY A 496 8.18 -5.63 14.73
C GLY A 496 8.23 -4.53 15.78
N HIS A 497 9.38 -3.85 15.97
CA HIS A 497 9.57 -2.74 16.90
C HIS A 497 10.09 -1.50 16.19
N LEU A 498 9.24 -0.80 15.44
CA LEU A 498 9.67 0.32 14.60
C LEU A 498 10.26 1.47 15.41
N LEU A 499 9.53 1.96 16.43
CA LEU A 499 10.01 3.10 17.21
C LEU A 499 11.26 2.75 18.01
N PRO A 500 11.28 1.67 18.84
CA PRO A 500 12.48 1.27 19.53
C PRO A 500 13.68 1.02 18.60
N ASP A 501 13.48 0.38 17.45
CA ASP A 501 14.54 0.09 16.49
C ASP A 501 15.16 1.40 15.95
N VAL A 502 14.36 2.32 15.43
CA VAL A 502 14.85 3.60 14.88
C VAL A 502 15.51 4.46 15.96
N LEU A 503 14.87 4.59 17.13
CA LEU A 503 15.39 5.44 18.20
C LEU A 503 16.71 4.87 18.81
N THR A 504 16.86 3.55 18.85
CA THR A 504 18.08 2.90 19.35
C THR A 504 19.17 2.84 18.30
N SER A 505 18.88 2.34 17.09
CA SER A 505 19.90 2.09 16.05
C SER A 505 20.33 3.39 15.34
N GLN A 506 19.38 4.20 14.87
CA GLN A 506 19.68 5.39 14.08
C GLN A 506 19.95 6.63 14.97
N LEU A 507 19.18 6.80 16.05
CA LEU A 507 19.33 7.93 16.95
C LEU A 507 20.23 7.65 18.16
N ARG A 508 20.84 6.47 18.20
CA ARG A 508 21.87 6.06 19.17
C ARG A 508 21.42 6.21 20.62
N ASP A 509 20.16 5.84 20.91
CA ASP A 509 19.63 5.85 22.27
C ASP A 509 19.23 4.44 22.72
N GLU A 510 20.15 3.70 23.31
CA GLU A 510 19.91 2.35 23.82
C GLU A 510 18.77 2.30 24.86
N ARG A 511 18.53 3.40 25.58
CA ARG A 511 17.46 3.49 26.58
C ARG A 511 16.06 3.61 25.95
N ALA A 512 15.96 3.91 24.66
CA ALA A 512 14.67 4.05 23.97
C ALA A 512 13.88 2.74 23.90
N GLY A 513 14.54 1.60 23.98
CA GLY A 513 13.89 0.28 24.01
C GLY A 513 13.39 -0.16 25.38
N VAL A 514 13.63 0.58 26.47
CA VAL A 514 13.21 0.21 27.83
C VAL A 514 11.72 0.43 28.05
N PRO A 515 11.13 1.61 27.77
CA PRO A 515 9.70 1.83 27.96
C PRO A 515 8.88 0.95 27.01
N THR A 516 7.77 0.44 27.52
CA THR A 516 6.79 -0.28 26.68
C THR A 516 5.84 0.69 26.01
N GLY A 517 5.45 0.38 24.79
CA GLY A 517 4.48 1.21 24.06
C GLY A 517 3.55 0.40 23.20
N GLN A 518 2.58 1.09 22.65
CA GLN A 518 1.74 0.58 21.57
C GLN A 518 1.91 1.49 20.35
N ARG A 519 2.24 0.87 19.22
CA ARG A 519 2.30 1.61 17.96
C ARG A 519 1.03 1.36 17.16
N VAL A 520 0.38 2.43 16.72
CA VAL A 520 -0.69 2.36 15.72
C VAL A 520 -0.07 1.91 14.39
N LEU A 521 -0.32 0.65 14.02
CA LEU A 521 0.08 0.09 12.74
C LEU A 521 -0.77 0.65 11.62
N ARG A 522 -2.08 0.68 11.86
CA ARG A 522 -3.12 1.15 10.93
C ARG A 522 -4.27 1.75 11.72
N ILE A 523 -4.88 2.79 11.18
CA ILE A 523 -6.14 3.36 11.65
C ILE A 523 -6.99 3.73 10.45
N ALA A 524 -8.26 3.38 10.49
CA ALA A 524 -9.20 3.64 9.41
C ALA A 524 -10.55 4.04 9.96
N THR A 525 -11.16 5.04 9.32
CA THR A 525 -12.57 5.40 9.53
C THR A 525 -13.30 5.27 8.20
N HIS A 526 -14.52 4.76 8.24
CA HIS A 526 -15.35 4.58 7.05
C HIS A 526 -15.47 5.89 6.25
N PRO A 527 -15.31 5.88 4.92
CA PRO A 527 -15.32 7.09 4.11
C PRO A 527 -16.53 8.01 4.37
N ALA A 528 -17.73 7.45 4.43
CA ALA A 528 -18.97 8.21 4.70
C ALA A 528 -19.07 8.82 6.12
N ALA A 529 -18.17 8.45 7.04
CA ALA A 529 -18.15 8.94 8.42
C ALA A 529 -16.86 9.71 8.77
N ARG A 530 -15.99 10.00 7.78
CA ARG A 530 -14.77 10.79 7.97
C ARG A 530 -15.06 12.24 8.36
N SER A 531 -14.04 12.90 8.87
CA SER A 531 -14.06 14.33 9.27
C SER A 531 -15.10 14.68 10.35
N ARG A 532 -15.58 13.67 11.10
CA ARG A 532 -16.57 13.83 12.21
C ARG A 532 -15.96 13.59 13.60
N GLY A 533 -14.63 13.41 13.71
CA GLY A 533 -13.97 13.18 15.01
C GLY A 533 -13.89 11.72 15.45
N LEU A 534 -14.41 10.75 14.69
CA LEU A 534 -14.41 9.33 15.07
C LEU A 534 -13.00 8.75 15.24
N GLY A 535 -12.04 9.11 14.37
CA GLY A 535 -10.65 8.69 14.53
C GLY A 535 -10.02 9.22 15.83
N SER A 536 -10.33 10.45 16.23
CA SER A 536 -9.90 11.04 17.51
C SER A 536 -10.57 10.34 18.68
N ARG A 537 -11.88 10.08 18.58
CA ARG A 537 -12.62 9.31 19.61
C ARG A 537 -12.03 7.93 19.83
N LEU A 538 -11.67 7.21 18.77
CA LEU A 538 -11.02 5.90 18.87
C LEU A 538 -9.65 6.00 19.57
N LEU A 539 -8.83 6.99 19.23
CA LEU A 539 -7.54 7.21 19.89
C LEU A 539 -7.68 7.58 21.37
N ASP A 540 -8.72 8.33 21.75
CA ASP A 540 -9.01 8.66 23.16
C ASP A 540 -9.38 7.44 23.97
N GLU A 541 -10.20 6.54 23.42
CA GLU A 541 -10.56 5.26 24.05
C GLU A 541 -9.35 4.33 24.20
N ILE A 542 -8.53 4.24 23.16
CA ILE A 542 -7.28 3.47 23.21
C ILE A 542 -6.38 4.03 24.30
N ARG A 543 -6.23 5.35 24.40
CA ARG A 543 -5.42 6.01 25.41
C ARG A 543 -5.97 5.75 26.84
N ALA A 544 -7.28 5.80 27.02
CA ALA A 544 -7.93 5.55 28.32
C ALA A 544 -7.75 4.11 28.80
N THR A 545 -7.63 3.15 27.88
CA THR A 545 -7.49 1.71 28.20
C THR A 545 -6.06 1.19 28.14
N ALA A 546 -5.12 2.01 27.65
CA ALA A 546 -3.71 1.61 27.50
C ALA A 546 -3.01 1.44 28.86
N THR A 547 -2.18 0.40 28.95
CA THR A 547 -1.35 0.08 30.15
C THR A 547 0.15 0.21 29.86
N THR A 548 0.52 0.85 28.76
CA THR A 548 1.89 1.04 28.30
C THR A 548 2.39 2.45 28.60
N ASP A 549 3.67 2.72 28.42
CA ASP A 549 4.28 4.00 28.72
C ASP A 549 4.02 5.07 27.65
N TRP A 550 3.74 4.64 26.41
CA TRP A 550 3.53 5.53 25.27
C TRP A 550 2.63 4.91 24.20
N LEU A 551 1.94 5.79 23.45
CA LEU A 551 1.39 5.46 22.13
C LEU A 551 2.27 6.12 21.07
N GLY A 552 2.52 5.40 19.96
CA GLY A 552 3.36 5.90 18.88
C GLY A 552 2.77 5.58 17.51
N VAL A 553 3.28 6.27 16.49
CA VAL A 553 2.92 6.05 15.10
C VAL A 553 4.13 6.31 14.19
N GLY A 554 4.19 5.58 13.07
CA GLY A 554 5.13 5.81 11.98
C GLY A 554 4.39 5.74 10.64
N TYR A 555 4.51 6.79 9.81
CA TYR A 555 3.73 6.94 8.58
C TYR A 555 4.45 7.85 7.58
N GLY A 556 4.05 7.82 6.30
CA GLY A 556 4.45 8.80 5.29
C GLY A 556 3.86 10.17 5.61
N ALA A 557 4.72 11.17 5.80
CA ALA A 557 4.33 12.48 6.30
C ALA A 557 3.64 13.31 5.22
N THR A 558 2.38 13.67 5.47
CA THR A 558 1.66 14.74 4.78
C THR A 558 1.20 15.79 5.80
N PRO A 559 0.96 17.05 5.41
CA PRO A 559 0.52 18.08 6.35
C PRO A 559 -0.74 17.69 7.13
N GLU A 560 -1.72 17.10 6.47
CA GLU A 560 -3.00 16.69 7.03
C GLU A 560 -2.83 15.58 8.08
N LEU A 561 -1.99 14.58 7.78
CA LEU A 561 -1.73 13.47 8.71
C LEU A 561 -0.92 13.95 9.93
N VAL A 562 0.09 14.80 9.74
CA VAL A 562 0.85 15.36 10.86
C VAL A 562 -0.08 16.18 11.76
N GLU A 563 -0.97 16.99 11.17
CA GLU A 563 -1.94 17.79 11.91
C GLU A 563 -2.97 16.92 12.64
N PHE A 564 -3.45 15.83 12.02
CA PHE A 564 -4.33 14.87 12.69
C PHE A 564 -3.68 14.29 13.95
N TRP A 565 -2.43 13.83 13.85
CA TRP A 565 -1.71 13.27 14.99
C TRP A 565 -1.39 14.31 16.05
N ARG A 566 -1.02 15.54 15.64
CA ARG A 566 -0.78 16.65 16.56
C ARG A 566 -2.02 17.00 17.39
N ARG A 567 -3.18 17.13 16.75
CA ARG A 567 -4.47 17.37 17.43
C ARG A 567 -4.83 16.28 18.42
N ASN A 568 -4.37 15.07 18.19
CA ASN A 568 -4.54 13.93 19.09
C ASN A 568 -3.38 13.78 20.10
N GLY A 569 -2.59 14.85 20.35
CA GLY A 569 -1.58 14.91 21.40
C GLY A 569 -0.27 14.18 21.09
N PHE A 570 -0.02 13.78 19.83
CA PHE A 570 1.25 13.19 19.42
C PHE A 570 2.27 14.29 19.07
N SER A 571 3.53 14.05 19.42
CA SER A 571 4.64 14.94 19.13
C SER A 571 5.64 14.30 18.18
N THR A 572 6.14 15.07 17.22
CA THR A 572 7.18 14.65 16.28
C THR A 572 8.50 14.41 17.02
N VAL A 573 9.09 13.23 16.84
CA VAL A 573 10.38 12.84 17.42
C VAL A 573 11.43 12.47 16.35
N TYR A 574 10.97 12.18 15.13
CA TYR A 574 11.85 11.84 14.02
C TYR A 574 11.18 12.13 12.68
N LEU A 575 11.99 12.56 11.72
CA LEU A 575 11.65 12.69 10.32
C LEU A 575 12.75 11.99 9.50
N ALA A 576 12.38 11.01 8.68
CA ALA A 576 13.32 10.22 7.90
C ALA A 576 13.99 11.07 6.80
N THR A 577 15.29 10.90 6.62
CA THR A 577 16.06 11.60 5.58
C THR A 577 15.95 10.94 4.21
N THR A 578 15.47 9.69 4.15
CA THR A 578 15.23 8.94 2.92
C THR A 578 13.74 8.90 2.61
N ARG A 579 13.40 8.97 1.32
CA ARG A 579 12.05 8.76 0.83
C ARG A 579 11.72 7.28 0.82
N ASN A 580 10.48 6.95 1.10
CA ASN A 580 9.95 5.62 0.83
C ASN A 580 9.86 5.46 -0.70
N GLU A 581 10.50 4.44 -1.26
CA GLU A 581 10.53 4.19 -2.70
C GLU A 581 9.13 3.96 -3.31
N ARG A 582 8.17 3.53 -2.50
CA ARG A 582 6.81 3.19 -2.94
C ARG A 582 5.83 4.35 -2.84
N SER A 583 5.83 5.07 -1.70
CA SER A 583 4.91 6.20 -1.49
C SER A 583 5.49 7.54 -1.93
N GLY A 584 6.81 7.62 -2.13
CA GLY A 584 7.50 8.88 -2.43
C GLY A 584 7.64 9.84 -1.24
N GLU A 585 7.06 9.50 -0.08
CA GLU A 585 7.01 10.34 1.11
C GLU A 585 8.19 10.09 2.05
N HIS A 586 8.51 11.07 2.89
CA HIS A 586 9.40 10.89 4.03
C HIS A 586 8.59 10.41 5.24
N SER A 587 9.11 9.41 5.96
CA SER A 587 8.41 8.90 7.15
C SER A 587 8.61 9.81 8.35
N ALA A 588 7.52 10.09 9.08
CA ALA A 588 7.55 10.70 10.40
C ALA A 588 7.30 9.66 11.49
N LEU A 589 7.99 9.80 12.63
CA LEU A 589 7.64 9.10 13.87
C LEU A 589 7.15 10.13 14.88
N MET A 590 5.97 9.83 15.44
CA MET A 590 5.37 10.64 16.48
C MET A 590 4.98 9.77 17.67
N LEU A 591 4.98 10.36 18.87
CA LEU A 591 4.52 9.65 20.06
C LEU A 591 3.82 10.57 21.05
N THR A 592 2.89 10.00 21.82
CA THR A 592 2.24 10.64 22.98
C THR A 592 2.54 9.81 24.24
N PRO A 593 2.95 10.46 25.35
CA PRO A 593 3.29 9.75 26.58
C PRO A 593 2.04 9.38 27.38
N LEU A 594 2.11 8.22 28.06
CA LEU A 594 1.07 7.73 28.96
C LEU A 594 1.59 7.62 30.42
N SER A 595 2.91 7.64 30.61
CA SER A 595 3.58 7.57 31.92
C SER A 595 4.75 8.56 32.01
N ASP A 596 5.42 8.63 33.15
CA ASP A 596 6.64 9.43 33.32
C ASP A 596 7.77 8.93 32.41
N ALA A 597 7.92 7.61 32.26
CA ALA A 597 8.92 7.02 31.37
C ALA A 597 8.65 7.39 29.91
N GLY A 598 7.37 7.39 29.49
CA GLY A 598 6.95 7.86 28.18
C GLY A 598 7.21 9.35 27.98
N ARG A 599 6.99 10.19 28.99
CA ARG A 599 7.31 11.63 28.95
C ARG A 599 8.82 11.85 28.77
N GLU A 600 9.64 11.17 29.56
CA GLU A 600 11.10 11.27 29.43
C GLU A 600 11.58 10.87 28.03
N LEU A 601 11.02 9.80 27.46
CA LEU A 601 11.34 9.35 26.10
C LEU A 601 10.96 10.42 25.06
N ARG A 602 9.71 10.91 25.08
CA ARG A 602 9.22 11.95 24.17
C ARG A 602 10.08 13.20 24.25
N ASP A 603 10.27 13.75 25.44
CA ASP A 603 10.95 15.03 25.66
C ASP A 603 12.42 14.97 25.22
N ARG A 604 13.09 13.85 25.48
CA ARG A 604 14.46 13.61 25.03
C ARG A 604 14.58 13.59 23.52
N HIS A 605 13.68 12.87 22.84
CA HIS A 605 13.74 12.73 21.38
C HIS A 605 13.18 13.95 20.64
N ALA A 606 12.18 14.64 21.18
CA ALA A 606 11.68 15.88 20.60
C ALA A 606 12.78 16.99 20.66
N ARG A 607 13.48 17.11 21.78
CA ARG A 607 14.64 18.04 21.91
C ARG A 607 15.73 17.71 20.88
N ARG A 608 16.17 16.45 20.81
CA ARG A 608 17.15 16.00 19.82
C ARG A 608 16.68 16.18 18.37
N PHE A 609 15.38 16.08 18.11
CA PHE A 609 14.82 16.37 16.79
C PHE A 609 14.99 17.84 16.44
N VAL A 610 14.60 18.75 17.32
CA VAL A 610 14.73 20.20 17.11
C VAL A 610 16.19 20.61 16.94
N GLU A 611 17.11 20.06 17.72
CA GLU A 611 18.55 20.36 17.64
C GLU A 611 19.17 19.99 16.28
N ARG A 612 18.75 18.85 15.68
CA ARG A 612 19.36 18.35 14.42
C ARG A 612 18.62 18.77 13.16
N VAL A 613 17.30 19.07 13.24
CA VAL A 613 16.45 19.24 12.08
C VAL A 613 16.91 20.38 11.17
N GLY A 614 17.42 21.48 11.73
CA GLY A 614 17.93 22.59 10.97
C GLY A 614 19.07 22.22 10.00
N ALA A 615 19.96 21.32 10.42
CA ALA A 615 21.03 20.81 9.57
C ALA A 615 20.50 19.81 8.50
N THR A 616 19.56 18.95 8.85
CA THR A 616 18.98 17.99 7.89
C THR A 616 18.14 18.69 6.83
N LEU A 617 17.43 19.78 7.17
CA LEU A 617 16.64 20.59 6.23
C LEU A 617 17.48 21.30 5.17
N SER A 618 18.70 21.72 5.49
CA SER A 618 19.62 22.30 4.48
C SER A 618 20.38 21.26 3.66
N GLY A 619 20.20 19.97 3.94
CA GLY A 619 20.87 18.85 3.27
C GLY A 619 19.88 17.83 2.71
N ALA A 620 19.77 16.67 3.36
CA ALA A 620 18.97 15.54 2.88
C ALA A 620 17.47 15.85 2.72
N LEU A 621 16.93 16.84 3.44
CA LEU A 621 15.52 17.26 3.39
C LEU A 621 15.31 18.59 2.64
N ALA A 622 16.29 19.07 1.87
CA ALA A 622 16.18 20.35 1.16
C ALA A 622 15.03 20.42 0.15
N ALA A 623 14.66 19.27 -0.40
CA ALA A 623 13.55 19.14 -1.36
C ALA A 623 12.22 18.74 -0.72
N LEU A 624 12.16 18.54 0.61
CA LEU A 624 10.91 18.17 1.29
C LEU A 624 9.88 19.30 1.15
N ASP A 625 8.62 18.92 1.01
CA ASP A 625 7.50 19.86 0.97
C ASP A 625 7.54 20.82 2.20
N PRO A 626 7.50 22.15 1.99
CA PRO A 626 7.57 23.11 3.08
C PRO A 626 6.40 23.01 4.06
N ASP A 627 5.24 22.58 3.64
CA ASP A 627 4.09 22.39 4.53
C ASP A 627 4.24 21.15 5.42
N VAL A 628 4.88 20.08 4.93
CA VAL A 628 5.28 18.95 5.77
C VAL A 628 6.29 19.40 6.84
N VAL A 629 7.26 20.22 6.46
CA VAL A 629 8.24 20.78 7.42
C VAL A 629 7.55 21.62 8.49
N ARG A 630 6.68 22.54 8.08
CA ARG A 630 5.88 23.39 8.99
C ARG A 630 5.06 22.55 9.97
N ALA A 631 4.31 21.61 9.44
CA ALA A 631 3.48 20.71 10.25
C ALA A 631 4.32 19.88 11.22
N ALA A 632 5.46 19.32 10.78
CA ALA A 632 6.32 18.48 11.60
C ALA A 632 6.99 19.27 12.74
N LEU A 633 7.43 20.52 12.48
CA LEU A 633 8.00 21.40 13.48
C LEU A 633 6.92 21.89 14.46
N GLY A 634 5.77 22.34 13.97
CA GLY A 634 4.63 22.75 14.81
C GLY A 634 4.00 21.62 15.63
N ALA A 635 4.31 20.37 15.30
CA ALA A 635 3.89 19.21 16.08
C ALA A 635 4.89 18.79 17.16
N THR A 636 6.01 19.51 17.34
CA THR A 636 6.86 19.31 18.51
C THR A 636 6.23 20.00 19.74
N HIS A 637 6.47 19.46 20.93
CA HIS A 637 6.05 20.15 22.17
C HIS A 637 7.25 20.88 22.83
N VAL A 638 8.37 20.95 22.15
CA VAL A 638 9.60 21.63 22.57
C VAL A 638 9.87 22.76 21.62
N THR A 639 9.89 24.00 22.14
CA THR A 639 10.30 25.17 21.39
C THR A 639 11.83 25.23 21.30
N ALA A 640 12.36 25.55 20.11
CA ALA A 640 13.79 25.73 19.93
C ALA A 640 14.28 26.94 20.73
N GLU A 641 15.36 26.75 21.47
CA GLU A 641 15.99 27.84 22.22
C GLU A 641 16.73 28.78 21.26
N VAL A 642 16.63 30.08 21.53
CA VAL A 642 17.38 31.11 20.80
C VAL A 642 18.51 31.63 21.72
N ASP A 643 19.68 31.05 21.55
CA ASP A 643 20.89 31.47 22.26
C ASP A 643 21.74 32.38 21.34
N LEU A 644 21.42 33.68 21.34
CA LEU A 644 22.08 34.70 20.53
C LEU A 644 22.73 35.75 21.44
N SER A 645 23.96 36.13 21.10
CA SER A 645 24.66 37.24 21.73
C SER A 645 23.99 38.60 21.42
N ASP A 646 24.27 39.62 22.22
CA ASP A 646 23.81 41.01 21.98
C ASP A 646 24.19 41.53 20.57
N HIS A 647 25.34 41.10 20.04
CA HIS A 647 25.74 41.44 18.68
C HIS A 647 24.83 40.79 17.63
N GLU A 648 24.54 39.51 17.78
CA GLU A 648 23.67 38.74 16.85
C GLU A 648 22.24 39.25 16.91
N TRP A 649 21.75 39.65 18.08
CA TRP A 649 20.45 40.30 18.21
C TRP A 649 20.38 41.65 17.47
N ARG A 650 21.46 42.46 17.50
CA ARG A 650 21.53 43.70 16.68
C ARG A 650 21.52 43.36 15.18
N VAL A 651 22.22 42.29 14.77
CA VAL A 651 22.21 41.81 13.38
C VAL A 651 20.78 41.43 12.96
N ALA A 652 20.07 40.66 13.77
CA ALA A 652 18.68 40.28 13.50
C ALA A 652 17.77 41.49 13.35
N ALA A 653 17.85 42.46 14.30
CA ALA A 653 17.07 43.69 14.27
C ALA A 653 17.41 44.59 13.07
N SER A 654 18.70 44.72 12.73
CA SER A 654 19.14 45.48 11.56
C SER A 654 18.67 44.86 10.23
N ALA A 655 18.61 43.54 10.10
CA ALA A 655 18.10 42.91 8.89
C ALA A 655 16.57 42.98 8.77
N ALA A 656 15.84 43.04 9.90
CA ALA A 656 14.40 43.18 9.93
C ALA A 656 13.92 44.62 9.69
N TYR A 657 14.61 45.60 10.27
CA TYR A 657 14.16 47.00 10.32
C TYR A 657 15.07 47.99 9.59
N GLY A 658 16.30 47.60 9.24
CA GLY A 658 17.34 48.45 8.71
C GLY A 658 18.03 47.87 7.46
N PRO A 659 19.28 48.28 7.18
CA PRO A 659 20.02 47.88 5.99
C PRO A 659 20.74 46.54 6.12
N GLY A 660 20.57 45.79 7.21
CA GLY A 660 21.26 44.52 7.43
C GLY A 660 20.90 43.45 6.42
N LEU A 661 21.83 42.53 6.16
CA LEU A 661 21.65 41.42 5.25
C LEU A 661 21.61 40.08 6.02
N ALA A 662 20.51 39.38 5.94
CA ALA A 662 20.32 38.08 6.60
C ALA A 662 21.35 37.01 6.16
N GLU A 663 21.84 37.11 4.93
CA GLU A 663 22.77 36.15 4.32
C GLU A 663 24.16 36.13 4.93
N ILE A 664 24.56 37.20 5.65
CA ILE A 664 25.89 37.31 6.27
C ILE A 664 25.96 36.47 7.57
N HIS A 665 24.82 36.32 8.25
CA HIS A 665 24.73 35.60 9.53
C HIS A 665 23.62 34.52 9.50
N PRO A 666 23.69 33.52 8.61
CA PRO A 666 22.59 32.59 8.38
C PRO A 666 22.17 31.78 9.61
N HIS A 667 23.06 31.56 10.56
CA HIS A 667 22.76 30.82 11.80
C HIS A 667 21.78 31.59 12.70
N VAL A 668 21.85 32.93 12.77
CA VAL A 668 20.96 33.80 13.54
C VAL A 668 19.52 33.65 13.04
N PHE A 669 19.34 33.76 11.74
CA PHE A 669 18.03 33.69 11.09
C PHE A 669 17.44 32.30 11.09
N ARG A 670 18.31 31.26 11.02
CA ARG A 670 17.90 29.88 11.17
C ARG A 670 17.41 29.55 12.59
N ALA A 671 18.11 30.06 13.62
CA ALA A 671 17.70 29.91 15.02
C ALA A 671 16.33 30.56 15.27
N LEU A 672 16.09 31.77 14.76
CA LEU A 672 14.81 32.46 14.88
C LEU A 672 13.70 31.75 14.13
N ALA A 673 13.95 31.29 12.91
CA ALA A 673 12.98 30.53 12.12
C ALA A 673 12.59 29.21 12.80
N LEU A 674 13.54 28.45 13.36
CA LEU A 674 13.27 27.23 14.12
C LEU A 674 12.49 27.54 15.41
N CYS A 675 12.87 28.56 16.15
CA CYS A 675 12.14 28.99 17.36
C CYS A 675 10.67 29.26 17.01
N HIS A 676 10.44 30.10 15.99
CA HIS A 676 9.09 30.46 15.56
C HIS A 676 8.26 29.23 15.11
N LEU A 677 8.81 28.38 14.24
CA LEU A 677 8.09 27.21 13.70
C LEU A 677 7.84 26.12 14.74
N THR A 678 8.53 26.15 15.87
CA THR A 678 8.31 25.23 17.00
C THR A 678 7.53 25.89 18.15
N ASP A 679 7.22 27.19 18.07
CA ASP A 679 6.36 27.88 19.03
C ASP A 679 4.89 27.69 18.68
N ALA A 680 4.09 27.30 19.66
CA ALA A 680 2.65 27.04 19.47
C ALA A 680 1.84 28.29 19.10
N ASP A 681 2.34 29.48 19.48
CA ASP A 681 1.66 30.76 19.27
C ASP A 681 2.28 31.55 18.10
N SER A 682 2.28 30.97 16.93
CA SER A 682 2.81 31.57 15.69
C SER A 682 1.93 32.72 15.17
N ASP A 683 2.53 33.89 14.88
CA ASP A 683 1.84 35.06 14.35
C ASP A 683 2.05 35.27 12.83
N LEU A 684 2.88 34.45 12.17
CA LEU A 684 3.14 34.56 10.74
C LEU A 684 2.06 33.85 9.90
N SER A 685 1.81 34.37 8.72
CA SER A 685 0.96 33.70 7.74
C SER A 685 1.65 32.43 7.20
N ALA A 686 0.85 31.49 6.68
CA ALA A 686 1.36 30.27 6.06
C ALA A 686 2.38 30.54 4.93
N ARG A 687 2.21 31.64 4.18
CA ARG A 687 3.13 32.05 3.12
C ARG A 687 4.49 32.52 3.68
N GLU A 688 4.47 33.27 4.77
CA GLU A 688 5.69 33.74 5.45
C GLU A 688 6.43 32.57 6.10
N GLU A 689 5.73 31.63 6.71
CA GLU A 689 6.34 30.42 7.26
C GLU A 689 6.96 29.54 6.17
N ARG A 690 6.27 29.36 5.00
CA ARG A 690 6.87 28.69 3.84
C ARG A 690 8.13 29.39 3.35
N LEU A 691 8.13 30.73 3.36
CA LEU A 691 9.31 31.53 3.01
C LEU A 691 10.48 31.24 3.95
N LEU A 692 10.24 31.21 5.27
CA LEU A 692 11.26 30.84 6.26
C LEU A 692 11.77 29.40 6.03
N VAL A 693 10.88 28.46 5.79
CA VAL A 693 11.27 27.07 5.53
C VAL A 693 12.11 26.95 4.27
N MET A 694 11.61 27.44 3.15
CA MET A 694 12.25 27.24 1.84
C MET A 694 13.57 28.01 1.75
N ARG A 695 13.58 29.29 2.13
CA ARG A 695 14.75 30.15 1.93
C ARG A 695 15.79 29.99 3.04
N VAL A 696 15.35 29.87 4.32
CA VAL A 696 16.26 29.89 5.46
C VAL A 696 16.65 28.49 5.93
N LEU A 697 15.68 27.60 6.10
CA LEU A 697 15.94 26.25 6.60
C LEU A 697 16.44 25.32 5.49
N GLN A 698 15.78 25.33 4.34
CA GLN A 698 16.12 24.48 3.19
C GLN A 698 17.16 25.10 2.25
N THR A 699 17.49 26.39 2.43
CA THR A 699 18.52 27.12 1.64
C THR A 699 18.26 27.07 0.13
N ARG A 700 16.99 27.05 -0.30
CA ARG A 700 16.62 27.05 -1.72
C ARG A 700 17.00 28.37 -2.40
N PRO A 701 17.35 28.34 -3.72
CA PRO A 701 17.63 29.57 -4.47
C PRO A 701 16.48 30.57 -4.40
N THR A 702 16.79 31.87 -4.27
CA THR A 702 15.79 32.93 -4.08
C THR A 702 14.81 33.01 -5.24
N GLU A 703 15.28 32.82 -6.49
CA GLU A 703 14.45 32.79 -7.69
C GLU A 703 13.42 31.67 -7.60
N ALA A 704 13.85 30.45 -7.28
CA ALA A 704 12.95 29.30 -7.14
C ALA A 704 11.92 29.47 -5.99
N VAL A 705 12.30 30.16 -4.91
CA VAL A 705 11.37 30.49 -3.82
C VAL A 705 10.39 31.58 -4.25
N ALA A 706 10.87 32.59 -5.00
CA ALA A 706 10.03 33.65 -5.52
C ALA A 706 8.94 33.09 -6.46
N ASP A 707 9.33 32.21 -7.37
CA ASP A 707 8.40 31.54 -8.28
C ASP A 707 7.40 30.67 -7.52
N ALA A 708 7.87 29.83 -6.58
CA ALA A 708 7.01 28.91 -5.84
C ALA A 708 6.02 29.61 -4.87
N LEU A 709 6.31 30.82 -4.44
CA LEU A 709 5.48 31.61 -3.54
C LEU A 709 4.82 32.82 -4.21
N ASP A 710 4.82 32.90 -5.55
CA ASP A 710 4.21 33.98 -6.34
C ASP A 710 4.70 35.41 -5.97
N TYR A 711 6.00 35.56 -5.72
CA TYR A 711 6.61 36.87 -5.60
C TYR A 711 7.00 37.43 -6.97
N VAL A 712 6.71 38.70 -7.20
CA VAL A 712 6.97 39.35 -8.49
C VAL A 712 8.47 39.44 -8.88
N SER A 713 9.38 39.18 -7.96
CA SER A 713 10.82 39.12 -8.18
C SER A 713 11.59 38.58 -6.96
N ALA A 714 12.81 38.13 -7.16
CA ALA A 714 13.75 37.76 -6.09
C ALA A 714 13.92 38.87 -5.08
N GLY A 715 13.99 40.13 -5.51
CA GLY A 715 14.08 41.30 -4.62
C GLY A 715 12.81 41.50 -3.77
N ALA A 716 11.63 41.21 -4.29
CA ALA A 716 10.39 41.24 -3.51
C ALA A 716 10.35 40.11 -2.47
N CYS A 717 10.81 38.92 -2.84
CA CYS A 717 10.96 37.77 -1.95
C CYS A 717 11.88 38.09 -0.77
N MET A 718 13.04 38.70 -1.01
CA MET A 718 14.00 39.08 0.07
C MET A 718 13.46 40.18 0.96
N ARG A 719 12.68 41.16 0.46
CA ARG A 719 12.00 42.15 1.31
C ARG A 719 10.95 41.50 2.20
N ALA A 720 10.14 40.60 1.65
CA ALA A 720 9.17 39.84 2.43
C ALA A 720 9.84 38.99 3.51
N LEU A 721 11.03 38.44 3.25
CA LEU A 721 11.82 37.72 4.25
C LEU A 721 12.25 38.66 5.41
N GLY A 722 12.73 39.89 5.12
CA GLY A 722 13.01 40.89 6.12
C GLY A 722 11.78 41.26 6.95
N ASP A 723 10.63 41.45 6.28
CA ASP A 723 9.36 41.76 6.96
C ASP A 723 8.91 40.64 7.87
N ALA A 724 9.08 39.36 7.46
CA ALA A 724 8.75 38.18 8.27
C ALA A 724 9.59 38.10 9.56
N TYR A 725 10.79 38.70 9.61
CA TYR A 725 11.61 38.72 10.83
C TYR A 725 11.20 39.79 11.82
N LYS A 726 10.43 40.83 11.43
CA LYS A 726 9.98 41.88 12.34
C LYS A 726 9.25 41.34 13.57
N PRO A 727 8.15 40.58 13.42
CA PRO A 727 7.45 40.02 14.58
C PRO A 727 8.32 39.05 15.39
N LEU A 728 9.28 38.34 14.76
CA LEU A 728 10.18 37.44 15.49
C LEU A 728 11.15 38.23 16.38
N VAL A 729 11.71 39.33 15.86
CA VAL A 729 12.58 40.23 16.65
C VAL A 729 11.79 40.89 17.78
N ASP A 730 10.54 41.28 17.52
CA ASP A 730 9.69 41.92 18.54
C ASP A 730 9.30 40.93 19.65
N ARG A 731 9.06 39.68 19.30
CA ARG A 731 8.61 38.65 20.25
C ARG A 731 9.76 38.03 21.06
N TYR A 732 10.84 37.65 20.39
CA TYR A 732 11.93 36.89 21.00
C TYR A 732 13.16 37.75 21.38
N GLY A 733 13.22 38.97 20.85
CA GLY A 733 14.38 39.84 21.00
C GLY A 733 14.69 40.23 22.44
N ASN A 734 15.99 40.31 22.76
CA ASN A 734 16.47 40.85 24.00
C ASN A 734 16.54 42.40 23.95
N ARG A 735 17.04 43.04 25.03
CA ARG A 735 17.18 44.46 25.09
C ARG A 735 18.04 45.05 23.95
N ALA A 736 19.10 44.36 23.54
CA ALA A 736 19.96 44.81 22.45
C ALA A 736 19.25 44.83 21.09
N ALA A 737 18.35 43.87 20.87
CA ALA A 737 17.49 43.82 19.68
C ALA A 737 16.52 45.02 19.64
N HIS A 738 15.84 45.28 20.76
CA HIS A 738 14.87 46.38 20.87
C HIS A 738 15.55 47.77 20.78
N ASP A 739 16.71 47.92 21.40
CA ASP A 739 17.50 49.18 21.29
C ASP A 739 17.94 49.44 19.84
N GLU A 740 18.32 48.39 19.10
CA GLU A 740 18.71 48.51 17.68
C GLU A 740 17.48 48.75 16.78
N ARG A 741 16.36 48.05 16.99
CA ARG A 741 15.10 48.31 16.28
C ARG A 741 14.67 49.76 16.39
N ASN A 742 14.70 50.34 17.59
CA ASN A 742 14.25 51.73 17.86
C ASN A 742 15.07 52.78 17.10
N ARG A 743 16.34 52.48 16.73
CA ARG A 743 17.14 53.39 15.87
C ARG A 743 16.55 53.56 14.47
N TYR A 744 15.82 52.52 13.97
CA TYR A 744 15.25 52.54 12.62
C TYR A 744 13.77 52.94 12.63
N VAL A 745 13.04 52.70 13.73
CA VAL A 745 11.63 53.06 13.86
C VAL A 745 11.47 54.51 14.34
N ASP A 746 12.24 54.94 15.35
CA ASP A 746 12.15 56.28 15.94
C ASP A 746 13.02 57.32 15.23
N GLY A 747 13.98 56.94 14.36
CA GLY A 747 14.88 57.79 13.61
C GLY A 747 14.39 58.23 12.23
N GLY A 748 13.12 57.97 11.90
CA GLY A 748 12.47 58.32 10.64
C GLY A 748 11.65 59.59 10.64
N GLU A 749 11.88 60.55 11.60
CA GLU A 749 11.35 61.92 11.57
C GLU A 749 12.33 62.91 10.95
#